data_57c45ab984640749da107cd811a6a49b
#
_entry.id   57c45ab984640749da107cd811a6a49b
#
_cell.length_a   1.000
_cell.length_b   1.000
_cell.length_c   1.000
_cell.angle_alpha   90.00
_cell.angle_beta   90.00
_cell.angle_gamma   90.00
#
_symmetry.space_group_name_H-M   'P 1'
#
loop_
_entity.id
_entity.type
_entity.pdbx_description
1 polymer ?
#
loop_
_entity_poly.entity_id
_entity_poly.type
_entity_poly.pdbx_seq_one_letter_code
_entity_poly.pdbx_strand_id
1 'polypeptide(L)'
;MEEKKKRIDELVEIINKASYEYYLNDSPSITDQEYDDYYSELLRLEEAYPELKREDSPTIRVGGEALSKFEKVEHKTPMLSFDDIFNEDEIIAFDERIRKSINNPTYTVEPKMDGLSGSLIYEKGLLVRVATRGNGLVGENITANGKTIKSIPLRLKKDIDIEVRGEIYMSKASFEKANKEREVNGEALFANPRNAAAGSVRQLDSKITAKRNLDFMAYFIPNPKDYGIKTQDESLKFLRELGFVTNYKLNTIASNAEEIIRDIKLLGEIRKSLPYEIDGVVLKVNNLEDEDRLGYTARVPRWGIAYKFPAEEVLTTLKEIKFTVGRTGKITPNAIFSPVHVAGSLISKATLHNEDYCITKDVRVGDTISIRKAGDVIPEVVRVLKERRNGTEKEFQMLEYCPICHTKIVRKYTEADYYCPNEMCPARKIENIIHFASREAMNIDGLGESIIEDLYNENFIINITDIYDIDKYEEELMNLEGYGKKKIDNLKSAIKNSKNNSLERLIFGLGIRNVGAKTAKVLAKYYKTLDNLMTASYEELVNISDIGDIIAKSIINYFSNEDNKNIITKLKQLGVNTTYINNSGYEEKDEFKGKTFVLTGSLVNITRDKASEIIESLGGKVSSSVSSKTSVVVVGDSPGSKYDKALALGIPIWQEDEFLDKIEN
;
A
#
# COMPACT_ATOMS: atom_id res chain seq x y z
N MET A 1 48.68 13.63 -6.37
CA MET A 1 47.28 13.59 -6.78
C MET A 1 46.96 12.29 -7.52
N GLU A 2 47.59 11.94 -8.62
CA GLU A 2 47.32 10.75 -9.42
C GLU A 2 47.48 9.44 -8.62
N GLU A 3 48.53 9.32 -7.82
CA GLU A 3 48.74 8.16 -6.94
C GLU A 3 47.64 8.00 -5.88
N LYS A 4 47.14 9.12 -5.32
CA LYS A 4 46.04 9.09 -4.36
C LYS A 4 44.70 8.70 -5.01
N LYS A 5 44.45 9.21 -6.22
CA LYS A 5 43.27 8.81 -7.00
C LYS A 5 43.31 7.33 -7.30
N LYS A 6 44.43 6.80 -7.77
CA LYS A 6 44.59 5.38 -8.05
C LYS A 6 44.32 4.53 -6.80
N ARG A 7 44.81 4.94 -5.63
CA ARG A 7 44.57 4.23 -4.37
C ARG A 7 43.11 4.27 -3.94
N ILE A 8 42.42 5.41 -4.11
CA ILE A 8 40.97 5.51 -3.86
C ILE A 8 40.21 4.55 -4.77
N ASP A 9 40.51 4.53 -6.07
CA ASP A 9 39.89 3.65 -7.04
C ASP A 9 40.09 2.16 -6.68
N GLU A 10 41.30 1.77 -6.29
CA GLU A 10 41.61 0.41 -5.82
C GLU A 10 40.79 0.03 -4.59
N LEU A 11 40.72 0.91 -3.58
CA LEU A 11 39.97 0.66 -2.36
C LEU A 11 38.45 0.53 -2.59
N VAL A 12 37.89 1.38 -3.43
CA VAL A 12 36.47 1.30 -3.83
C VAL A 12 36.18 -0.03 -4.52
N GLU A 13 37.05 -0.47 -5.44
CA GLU A 13 36.90 -1.76 -6.10
C GLU A 13 37.01 -2.96 -5.14
N ILE A 14 37.98 -2.95 -4.23
CA ILE A 14 38.18 -4.02 -3.24
C ILE A 14 36.95 -4.13 -2.33
N ILE A 15 36.49 -3.02 -1.78
CA ILE A 15 35.38 -2.98 -0.81
C ILE A 15 34.06 -3.38 -1.49
N ASN A 16 33.78 -2.89 -2.71
CA ASN A 16 32.59 -3.25 -3.47
C ASN A 16 32.61 -4.73 -3.88
N LYS A 17 33.78 -5.26 -4.27
CA LYS A 17 33.96 -6.68 -4.58
C LYS A 17 33.75 -7.56 -3.34
N ALA A 18 34.33 -7.20 -2.20
CA ALA A 18 34.14 -7.94 -0.95
C ALA A 18 32.66 -7.94 -0.50
N SER A 19 31.97 -6.81 -0.61
CA SER A 19 30.53 -6.73 -0.35
C SER A 19 29.74 -7.65 -1.29
N TYR A 20 30.07 -7.67 -2.56
CA TYR A 20 29.45 -8.56 -3.54
C TYR A 20 29.66 -10.05 -3.19
N GLU A 21 30.89 -10.45 -2.86
CA GLU A 21 31.23 -11.83 -2.50
C GLU A 21 30.52 -12.27 -1.22
N TYR A 22 30.40 -11.37 -0.25
CA TYR A 22 29.66 -11.63 1.00
C TYR A 22 28.15 -11.81 0.76
N TYR A 23 27.50 -10.87 0.05
CA TYR A 23 26.04 -10.87 -0.10
C TYR A 23 25.51 -11.79 -1.21
N LEU A 24 26.27 -12.01 -2.30
CA LEU A 24 25.81 -12.86 -3.42
C LEU A 24 26.40 -14.26 -3.42
N ASN A 25 27.66 -14.40 -3.07
CA ASN A 25 28.35 -15.69 -3.22
C ASN A 25 28.43 -16.46 -1.91
N ASP A 26 28.12 -15.83 -0.78
CA ASP A 26 28.29 -16.41 0.55
C ASP A 26 29.73 -16.99 0.76
N SER A 27 30.69 -16.32 0.14
CA SER A 27 32.11 -16.74 0.09
C SER A 27 33.02 -15.50 0.04
N PRO A 28 33.16 -14.78 1.16
CA PRO A 28 34.00 -13.59 1.23
C PRO A 28 35.48 -13.95 1.01
N SER A 29 36.19 -13.16 0.19
CA SER A 29 37.61 -13.31 -0.08
C SER A 29 38.52 -12.58 0.89
N ILE A 30 37.97 -11.71 1.73
CA ILE A 30 38.68 -10.97 2.79
C ILE A 30 37.95 -11.14 4.13
N THR A 31 38.68 -10.96 5.23
CA THR A 31 38.12 -10.97 6.59
C THR A 31 37.39 -9.68 6.92
N ASP A 32 36.53 -9.71 7.94
CA ASP A 32 35.86 -8.51 8.45
C ASP A 32 36.86 -7.42 8.88
N GLN A 33 37.98 -7.81 9.48
CA GLN A 33 39.03 -6.89 9.89
C GLN A 33 39.70 -6.20 8.69
N GLU A 34 40.02 -6.96 7.64
CA GLU A 34 40.60 -6.39 6.39
C GLU A 34 39.59 -5.45 5.71
N TYR A 35 38.31 -5.80 5.72
CA TYR A 35 37.25 -4.92 5.20
C TYR A 35 37.22 -3.58 5.96
N ASP A 36 37.22 -3.63 7.29
CA ASP A 36 37.21 -2.44 8.15
C ASP A 36 38.47 -1.57 7.97
N ASP A 37 39.63 -2.19 7.79
CA ASP A 37 40.90 -1.51 7.55
C ASP A 37 40.88 -0.77 6.18
N TYR A 38 40.43 -1.42 5.12
CA TYR A 38 40.26 -0.80 3.80
C TYR A 38 39.21 0.32 3.81
N TYR A 39 38.10 0.10 4.51
CA TYR A 39 37.06 1.12 4.62
C TYR A 39 37.57 2.37 5.38
N SER A 40 38.32 2.14 6.46
CA SER A 40 38.91 3.23 7.27
C SER A 40 40.01 4.01 6.50
N GLU A 41 40.79 3.31 5.65
CA GLU A 41 41.78 3.94 4.77
C GLU A 41 41.06 4.78 3.70
N LEU A 42 40.02 4.24 3.03
CA LEU A 42 39.24 4.95 2.04
C LEU A 42 38.61 6.23 2.62
N LEU A 43 37.99 6.14 3.79
CA LEU A 43 37.36 7.28 4.46
C LEU A 43 38.36 8.40 4.71
N ARG A 44 39.56 8.08 5.24
CA ARG A 44 40.62 9.05 5.49
C ARG A 44 41.14 9.72 4.19
N LEU A 45 41.25 8.95 3.12
CA LEU A 45 41.69 9.51 1.83
C LEU A 45 40.65 10.42 1.22
N GLU A 46 39.36 10.07 1.31
CA GLU A 46 38.28 10.93 0.81
C GLU A 46 38.05 12.19 1.65
N GLU A 47 38.27 12.13 2.97
CA GLU A 47 38.27 13.30 3.83
C GLU A 47 39.44 14.25 3.50
N ALA A 48 40.64 13.71 3.19
CA ALA A 48 41.79 14.49 2.82
C ALA A 48 41.72 15.04 1.39
N TYR A 49 41.01 14.38 0.50
CA TYR A 49 40.90 14.73 -0.95
C TYR A 49 39.45 14.60 -1.43
N PRO A 50 38.51 15.47 -0.96
CA PRO A 50 37.11 15.39 -1.29
C PRO A 50 36.81 15.42 -2.80
N GLU A 51 37.61 16.07 -3.58
CA GLU A 51 37.51 16.20 -5.04
C GLU A 51 37.79 14.86 -5.78
N LEU A 52 38.41 13.88 -5.11
CA LEU A 52 38.69 12.56 -5.67
C LEU A 52 37.64 11.52 -5.28
N LYS A 53 36.65 11.91 -4.45
CA LYS A 53 35.60 11.02 -3.99
C LYS A 53 34.71 10.57 -5.15
N ARG A 54 34.53 9.25 -5.27
CA ARG A 54 33.74 8.67 -6.34
C ARG A 54 32.24 8.69 -5.98
N GLU A 55 31.37 8.80 -6.97
CA GLU A 55 29.91 8.75 -6.80
C GLU A 55 29.39 7.37 -6.36
N ASP A 56 30.16 6.31 -6.60
CA ASP A 56 29.88 4.93 -6.19
C ASP A 56 30.72 4.46 -4.98
N SER A 57 31.35 5.40 -4.26
CA SER A 57 32.15 5.06 -3.07
C SER A 57 31.28 4.45 -1.98
N PRO A 58 31.73 3.35 -1.35
CA PRO A 58 31.02 2.76 -0.19
C PRO A 58 30.80 3.74 0.96
N THR A 59 31.63 4.76 1.08
CA THR A 59 31.54 5.78 2.17
C THR A 59 30.33 6.70 2.05
N ILE A 60 29.70 6.80 0.87
CA ILE A 60 28.49 7.61 0.68
C ILE A 60 27.23 6.90 1.19
N ARG A 61 27.31 5.62 1.57
CA ARG A 61 26.15 4.85 2.03
C ARG A 61 25.51 5.46 3.27
N VAL A 62 26.31 6.04 4.15
CA VAL A 62 25.84 6.65 5.39
C VAL A 62 26.35 8.09 5.46
N GLY A 63 25.47 9.05 5.21
CA GLY A 63 25.84 10.47 5.25
C GLY A 63 24.64 11.38 4.96
N GLY A 64 24.85 12.69 5.16
CA GLY A 64 23.85 13.73 4.96
C GLY A 64 23.15 14.17 6.25
N GLU A 65 22.47 15.31 6.15
CA GLU A 65 21.59 15.81 7.22
C GLU A 65 20.25 15.06 7.22
N ALA A 66 19.60 15.00 8.38
CA ALA A 66 18.28 14.42 8.50
C ALA A 66 17.26 15.21 7.64
N LEU A 67 16.43 14.49 6.89
CA LEU A 67 15.39 15.10 6.05
C LEU A 67 14.28 15.68 6.92
N SER A 68 13.60 16.71 6.43
CA SER A 68 12.37 17.21 7.06
C SER A 68 11.13 16.41 6.65
N LYS A 69 11.11 15.89 5.41
CA LYS A 69 10.07 15.03 4.83
C LYS A 69 10.61 14.27 3.63
N PHE A 70 9.89 13.21 3.21
CA PHE A 70 10.18 12.53 1.95
C PHE A 70 9.46 13.22 0.79
N GLU A 71 10.17 13.40 -0.31
CA GLU A 71 9.61 13.85 -1.57
C GLU A 71 8.74 12.74 -2.18
N LYS A 72 7.67 13.12 -2.89
CA LYS A 72 6.86 12.19 -3.66
C LYS A 72 7.47 11.96 -5.03
N VAL A 73 7.44 10.72 -5.48
CA VAL A 73 7.99 10.27 -6.78
C VAL A 73 6.92 9.51 -7.53
N GLU A 74 6.64 9.92 -8.76
CA GLU A 74 5.79 9.17 -9.68
C GLU A 74 6.58 8.02 -10.30
N HIS A 75 5.96 6.83 -10.38
CA HIS A 75 6.53 5.67 -11.06
C HIS A 75 6.22 5.77 -12.55
N LYS A 76 7.25 5.66 -13.40
CA LYS A 76 7.06 5.65 -14.87
C LYS A 76 6.18 4.48 -15.31
N THR A 77 6.38 3.31 -14.71
CA THR A 77 5.53 2.13 -14.88
C THR A 77 4.84 1.83 -13.55
N PRO A 78 3.51 1.62 -13.50
CA PRO A 78 2.81 1.31 -12.26
C PRO A 78 3.38 0.08 -11.54
N MET A 79 3.44 0.14 -10.21
CA MET A 79 3.83 -0.99 -9.35
C MET A 79 2.58 -1.74 -8.92
N LEU A 80 2.08 -2.62 -9.77
CA LEU A 80 0.86 -3.39 -9.53
C LEU A 80 1.10 -4.53 -8.54
N SER A 81 0.03 -4.93 -7.84
CA SER A 81 0.01 -6.15 -7.03
C SER A 81 -0.55 -7.31 -7.84
N PHE A 82 -0.27 -8.55 -7.44
CA PHE A 82 -0.93 -9.73 -7.95
C PHE A 82 -2.23 -10.00 -7.18
N ASP A 83 -3.16 -10.72 -7.79
CA ASP A 83 -4.32 -11.28 -7.06
C ASP A 83 -3.83 -12.38 -6.11
N ASP A 84 -4.33 -12.35 -4.88
CA ASP A 84 -4.04 -13.38 -3.89
C ASP A 84 -4.96 -14.58 -4.07
N ILE A 85 -4.38 -15.80 -3.99
CA ILE A 85 -5.08 -17.08 -3.97
C ILE A 85 -4.64 -17.89 -2.75
N PHE A 86 -5.48 -18.84 -2.29
CA PHE A 86 -5.31 -19.46 -0.98
C PHE A 86 -5.38 -21.00 -0.98
N ASN A 87 -5.69 -21.64 -2.12
CA ASN A 87 -5.85 -23.08 -2.21
C ASN A 87 -5.36 -23.64 -3.56
N GLU A 88 -5.25 -24.96 -3.63
CA GLU A 88 -4.76 -25.68 -4.80
C GLU A 88 -5.73 -25.60 -6.00
N ASP A 89 -7.05 -25.55 -5.74
CA ASP A 89 -8.06 -25.45 -6.80
C ASP A 89 -7.92 -24.13 -7.58
N GLU A 90 -7.57 -23.05 -6.89
CA GLU A 90 -7.34 -21.76 -7.51
C GLU A 90 -6.06 -21.75 -8.37
N ILE A 91 -5.03 -22.54 -8.02
CA ILE A 91 -3.83 -22.75 -8.84
C ILE A 91 -4.21 -23.49 -10.13
N ILE A 92 -5.01 -24.56 -10.00
CA ILE A 92 -5.51 -25.34 -11.15
C ILE A 92 -6.33 -24.42 -12.08
N ALA A 93 -7.24 -23.63 -11.52
CA ALA A 93 -8.05 -22.68 -12.29
C ALA A 93 -7.21 -21.61 -13.00
N PHE A 94 -6.10 -21.16 -12.36
CA PHE A 94 -5.15 -20.26 -13.00
C PHE A 94 -4.46 -20.91 -14.20
N ASP A 95 -3.90 -22.11 -14.06
CA ASP A 95 -3.24 -22.84 -15.16
C ASP A 95 -4.22 -23.13 -16.31
N GLU A 96 -5.45 -23.58 -16.01
CA GLU A 96 -6.49 -23.79 -17.01
C GLU A 96 -6.85 -22.50 -17.76
N ARG A 97 -6.92 -21.37 -17.06
CA ARG A 97 -7.20 -20.07 -17.67
C ARG A 97 -6.10 -19.64 -18.62
N ILE A 98 -4.82 -19.82 -18.23
CA ILE A 98 -3.67 -19.51 -19.07
C ILE A 98 -3.65 -20.39 -20.32
N ARG A 99 -3.89 -21.68 -20.17
CA ARG A 99 -3.89 -22.67 -21.28
C ARG A 99 -4.99 -22.43 -22.32
N LYS A 100 -6.04 -21.70 -22.00
CA LYS A 100 -7.05 -21.25 -22.98
C LYS A 100 -6.49 -20.28 -24.02
N SER A 101 -5.41 -19.57 -23.70
CA SER A 101 -4.82 -18.54 -24.55
C SER A 101 -3.38 -18.87 -24.98
N ILE A 102 -2.67 -19.66 -24.20
CA ILE A 102 -1.24 -19.97 -24.39
C ILE A 102 -1.06 -21.49 -24.51
N ASN A 103 -0.35 -21.91 -25.54
CA ASN A 103 0.01 -23.31 -25.71
C ASN A 103 1.28 -23.63 -24.91
N ASN A 104 1.26 -24.71 -24.13
CA ASN A 104 2.38 -25.19 -23.33
C ASN A 104 3.07 -24.09 -22.50
N PRO A 105 2.32 -23.36 -21.62
CA PRO A 105 2.91 -22.34 -20.80
C PRO A 105 3.91 -22.94 -19.80
N THR A 106 4.93 -22.17 -19.47
CA THR A 106 5.79 -22.43 -18.32
C THR A 106 5.66 -21.29 -17.33
N TYR A 107 5.90 -21.58 -16.06
CA TYR A 107 5.73 -20.64 -14.96
C TYR A 107 6.98 -20.55 -14.13
N THR A 108 7.36 -19.34 -13.70
CA THR A 108 8.29 -19.20 -12.58
C THR A 108 7.53 -19.32 -11.27
N VAL A 109 8.11 -20.05 -10.33
CA VAL A 109 7.63 -20.24 -8.96
C VAL A 109 8.63 -19.56 -8.04
N GLU A 110 8.26 -18.40 -7.49
CA GLU A 110 9.18 -17.51 -6.78
C GLU A 110 8.72 -17.31 -5.32
N PRO A 111 9.61 -17.41 -4.31
CA PRO A 111 9.24 -17.06 -2.93
C PRO A 111 8.73 -15.62 -2.84
N LYS A 112 7.56 -15.43 -2.21
CA LYS A 112 6.99 -14.13 -1.95
C LYS A 112 7.58 -13.57 -0.65
N MET A 113 8.53 -12.63 -0.82
CA MET A 113 9.19 -11.97 0.30
C MET A 113 8.20 -11.13 1.12
N ASP A 114 8.31 -11.16 2.43
CA ASP A 114 7.52 -10.33 3.33
C ASP A 114 8.30 -9.09 3.77
N GLY A 115 8.12 -8.00 3.06
CA GLY A 115 8.84 -6.75 3.26
C GLY A 115 8.09 -5.53 2.70
N LEU A 116 8.86 -4.61 2.15
CA LEU A 116 8.38 -3.38 1.51
C LEU A 116 8.90 -3.30 0.08
N SER A 117 8.01 -3.27 -0.90
CA SER A 117 8.42 -3.16 -2.30
C SER A 117 9.10 -1.83 -2.60
N GLY A 118 10.23 -1.89 -3.28
CA GLY A 118 11.03 -0.74 -3.70
C GLY A 118 11.33 -0.77 -5.20
N SER A 119 11.43 0.43 -5.77
CA SER A 119 11.88 0.69 -7.15
C SER A 119 13.22 1.42 -7.10
N LEU A 120 14.21 0.89 -7.79
CA LEU A 120 15.57 1.39 -7.91
C LEU A 120 15.81 1.85 -9.34
N ILE A 121 16.23 3.10 -9.52
CA ILE A 121 16.59 3.67 -10.84
C ILE A 121 18.09 3.82 -10.90
N TYR A 122 18.66 3.28 -11.99
CA TYR A 122 20.07 3.45 -12.34
C TYR A 122 20.20 4.19 -13.65
N GLU A 123 21.15 5.13 -13.71
CA GLU A 123 21.57 5.83 -14.91
C GLU A 123 23.06 5.59 -15.13
N LYS A 124 23.43 5.10 -16.32
CA LYS A 124 24.80 4.69 -16.66
C LYS A 124 25.43 3.79 -15.57
N GLY A 125 24.61 2.89 -15.05
CA GLY A 125 25.00 1.96 -14.01
C GLY A 125 25.07 2.53 -12.59
N LEU A 126 24.89 3.84 -12.37
CA LEU A 126 24.90 4.48 -11.03
C LEU A 126 23.50 4.55 -10.43
N LEU A 127 23.36 4.24 -9.14
CA LEU A 127 22.09 4.36 -8.40
C LEU A 127 21.74 5.84 -8.20
N VAL A 128 20.71 6.30 -8.91
CA VAL A 128 20.24 7.69 -8.81
C VAL A 128 19.01 7.85 -7.93
N ARG A 129 18.15 6.82 -7.82
CA ARG A 129 16.93 6.91 -7.03
C ARG A 129 16.47 5.58 -6.46
N VAL A 130 15.97 5.62 -5.22
CA VAL A 130 15.23 4.55 -4.57
C VAL A 130 13.89 5.12 -4.12
N ALA A 131 12.79 4.46 -4.49
CA ALA A 131 11.44 4.88 -4.13
C ALA A 131 10.63 3.72 -3.55
N THR A 132 9.74 4.02 -2.60
CA THR A 132 8.74 3.03 -2.12
C THR A 132 7.63 2.87 -3.15
N ARG A 133 6.91 1.74 -3.12
CA ARG A 133 5.74 1.51 -3.98
C ARG A 133 4.66 2.58 -3.81
N GLY A 134 4.43 3.05 -2.57
CA GLY A 134 3.32 3.94 -2.27
C GLY A 134 1.96 3.32 -2.62
N ASN A 135 1.16 4.04 -3.41
CA ASN A 135 -0.12 3.55 -3.93
C ASN A 135 0.01 2.81 -5.28
N GLY A 136 1.23 2.54 -5.71
CA GLY A 136 1.54 1.93 -7.00
C GLY A 136 1.80 2.91 -8.14
N LEU A 137 1.32 4.15 -8.04
CA LEU A 137 1.57 5.23 -9.00
C LEU A 137 2.55 6.26 -8.45
N VAL A 138 2.44 6.58 -7.16
CA VAL A 138 3.26 7.57 -6.45
C VAL A 138 3.81 6.95 -5.18
N GLY A 139 5.13 6.94 -5.05
CA GLY A 139 5.88 6.51 -3.88
C GLY A 139 6.56 7.66 -3.14
N GLU A 140 7.42 7.32 -2.20
CA GLU A 140 8.28 8.24 -1.45
C GLU A 140 9.74 8.04 -1.87
N ASN A 141 10.46 9.14 -2.11
CA ASN A 141 11.89 9.12 -2.40
C ASN A 141 12.66 8.78 -1.12
N ILE A 142 13.18 7.56 -1.06
CA ILE A 142 13.98 7.05 0.07
C ILE A 142 15.44 6.82 -0.32
N THR A 143 15.96 7.53 -1.29
CA THR A 143 17.31 7.30 -1.86
C THR A 143 18.40 7.32 -0.79
N ALA A 144 18.38 8.28 0.13
CA ALA A 144 19.36 8.36 1.21
C ALA A 144 19.34 7.10 2.10
N ASN A 145 18.15 6.58 2.39
CA ASN A 145 17.97 5.37 3.19
C ASN A 145 18.30 4.10 2.38
N GLY A 146 17.87 4.05 1.11
CA GLY A 146 18.18 2.93 0.21
C GLY A 146 19.67 2.74 0.00
N LYS A 147 20.47 3.81 -0.08
CA LYS A 147 21.93 3.74 -0.17
C LYS A 147 22.58 3.08 1.05
N THR A 148 21.93 3.07 2.21
CA THR A 148 22.46 2.40 3.42
C THR A 148 22.32 0.87 3.35
N ILE A 149 21.47 0.35 2.47
CA ILE A 149 21.23 -1.08 2.29
C ILE A 149 22.38 -1.68 1.49
N LYS A 150 23.19 -2.52 2.14
CA LYS A 150 24.44 -3.02 1.56
C LYS A 150 24.21 -3.96 0.37
N SER A 151 23.11 -4.70 0.33
CA SER A 151 22.70 -5.57 -0.79
C SER A 151 22.17 -4.82 -2.01
N ILE A 152 22.04 -3.47 -1.95
CA ILE A 152 21.77 -2.61 -3.11
C ILE A 152 23.09 -2.14 -3.70
N PRO A 153 23.46 -2.50 -4.95
CA PRO A 153 24.64 -1.98 -5.62
C PRO A 153 24.55 -0.47 -5.80
N LEU A 154 25.57 0.30 -5.41
CA LEU A 154 25.65 1.73 -5.76
C LEU A 154 26.00 1.92 -7.24
N ARG A 155 26.74 0.95 -7.81
CA ARG A 155 27.06 0.87 -9.22
C ARG A 155 26.82 -0.55 -9.71
N LEU A 156 26.16 -0.68 -10.84
CA LEU A 156 25.96 -1.96 -11.53
C LEU A 156 27.26 -2.41 -12.21
N LYS A 157 27.36 -3.70 -12.49
CA LYS A 157 28.49 -4.27 -13.27
C LYS A 157 28.45 -3.92 -14.75
N LYS A 158 27.37 -3.33 -15.24
CA LYS A 158 27.20 -2.83 -16.62
C LYS A 158 26.74 -1.38 -16.55
N ASP A 159 27.28 -0.53 -17.39
CA ASP A 159 26.91 0.90 -17.48
C ASP A 159 25.63 1.02 -18.34
N ILE A 160 24.48 0.74 -17.73
CA ILE A 160 23.16 0.80 -18.39
C ILE A 160 22.17 1.61 -17.55
N ASP A 161 21.17 2.13 -18.22
CA ASP A 161 20.00 2.75 -17.60
C ASP A 161 18.96 1.66 -17.37
N ILE A 162 18.50 1.48 -16.12
CA ILE A 162 17.53 0.42 -15.80
C ILE A 162 16.73 0.77 -14.54
N GLU A 163 15.45 0.36 -14.55
CA GLU A 163 14.63 0.26 -13.33
C GLU A 163 14.64 -1.19 -12.84
N VAL A 164 14.98 -1.38 -11.57
CA VAL A 164 14.93 -2.69 -10.90
C VAL A 164 13.97 -2.62 -9.72
N ARG A 165 13.10 -3.61 -9.61
CA ARG A 165 12.14 -3.73 -8.48
C ARG A 165 12.47 -4.93 -7.63
N GLY A 166 12.26 -4.77 -6.34
CA GLY A 166 12.53 -5.81 -5.36
C GLY A 166 11.86 -5.51 -4.04
N GLU A 167 12.14 -6.36 -3.06
CA GLU A 167 11.63 -6.21 -1.70
C GLU A 167 12.74 -5.77 -0.75
N ILE A 168 12.52 -4.67 -0.04
CA ILE A 168 13.32 -4.26 1.11
C ILE A 168 12.79 -5.03 2.32
N TYR A 169 13.63 -5.79 2.98
CA TYR A 169 13.24 -6.65 4.09
C TYR A 169 14.23 -6.60 5.25
N MET A 170 13.83 -7.12 6.38
CA MET A 170 14.68 -7.30 7.54
C MET A 170 14.85 -8.80 7.81
N SER A 171 16.09 -9.29 7.92
CA SER A 171 16.34 -10.68 8.29
C SER A 171 15.87 -10.95 9.72
N LYS A 172 15.58 -12.23 10.04
CA LYS A 172 15.21 -12.66 11.40
C LYS A 172 16.24 -12.23 12.44
N ALA A 173 17.52 -12.41 12.13
CA ALA A 173 18.61 -12.00 13.01
C ALA A 173 18.67 -10.49 13.25
N SER A 174 18.50 -9.69 12.18
CA SER A 174 18.44 -8.21 12.30
C SER A 174 17.22 -7.75 13.10
N PHE A 175 16.07 -8.42 12.94
CA PHE A 175 14.85 -8.14 13.68
C PHE A 175 15.00 -8.42 15.17
N GLU A 176 15.56 -9.58 15.55
CA GLU A 176 15.84 -9.92 16.95
C GLU A 176 16.79 -8.92 17.59
N LYS A 177 17.88 -8.56 16.88
CA LYS A 177 18.83 -7.55 17.33
C LYS A 177 18.17 -6.19 17.54
N ALA A 178 17.37 -5.73 16.57
CA ALA A 178 16.69 -4.45 16.66
C ALA A 178 15.69 -4.41 17.82
N ASN A 179 14.95 -5.49 18.07
CA ASN A 179 14.02 -5.57 19.20
C ASN A 179 14.74 -5.63 20.55
N LYS A 180 15.87 -6.33 20.63
CA LYS A 180 16.68 -6.36 21.84
C LYS A 180 17.24 -4.97 22.20
N GLU A 181 17.68 -4.20 21.21
CA GLU A 181 18.10 -2.81 21.41
C GLU A 181 16.95 -1.92 21.91
N ARG A 182 15.75 -2.06 21.33
CA ARG A 182 14.55 -1.30 21.73
C ARG A 182 14.11 -1.65 23.16
N GLU A 183 14.17 -2.93 23.52
CA GLU A 183 13.85 -3.40 24.87
C GLU A 183 14.78 -2.75 25.91
N VAL A 184 16.10 -2.73 25.64
CA VAL A 184 17.09 -2.07 26.50
C VAL A 184 16.81 -0.58 26.65
N ASN A 185 16.34 0.07 25.58
CA ASN A 185 16.02 1.50 25.57
C ASN A 185 14.61 1.82 26.11
N GLY A 186 13.81 0.81 26.50
CA GLY A 186 12.44 1.00 26.97
C GLY A 186 11.45 1.43 25.88
N GLU A 187 11.80 1.18 24.61
CA GLU A 187 10.96 1.50 23.46
C GLU A 187 9.99 0.35 23.12
N ALA A 188 8.85 0.68 22.49
CA ALA A 188 7.93 -0.34 21.99
C ALA A 188 8.59 -1.23 20.95
N LEU A 189 8.44 -2.55 21.06
CA LEU A 189 9.04 -3.52 20.14
C LEU A 189 8.37 -3.47 18.76
N PHE A 190 9.12 -3.79 17.73
CA PHE A 190 8.56 -4.04 16.41
C PHE A 190 7.69 -5.30 16.43
N ALA A 191 6.55 -5.24 15.77
CA ALA A 191 5.59 -6.34 15.75
C ALA A 191 6.05 -7.53 14.90
N ASN A 192 6.70 -7.27 13.75
CA ASN A 192 7.23 -8.28 12.83
C ASN A 192 8.35 -7.69 11.95
N PRO A 193 9.12 -8.53 11.23
CA PRO A 193 10.20 -8.08 10.35
C PRO A 193 9.75 -7.11 9.26
N ARG A 194 8.57 -7.32 8.66
CA ARG A 194 8.00 -6.43 7.64
C ARG A 194 7.74 -5.01 8.17
N ASN A 195 7.06 -4.89 9.32
CA ASN A 195 6.81 -3.59 9.94
C ASN A 195 8.10 -2.92 10.40
N ALA A 196 9.06 -3.71 10.89
CA ALA A 196 10.37 -3.23 11.25
C ALA A 196 11.13 -2.68 10.04
N ALA A 197 11.12 -3.37 8.90
CA ALA A 197 11.73 -2.91 7.66
C ALA A 197 11.05 -1.63 7.15
N ALA A 198 9.71 -1.61 7.06
CA ALA A 198 8.94 -0.46 6.58
C ALA A 198 9.15 0.78 7.47
N GLY A 199 9.14 0.62 8.79
CA GLY A 199 9.40 1.70 9.74
C GLY A 199 10.85 2.19 9.73
N SER A 200 11.80 1.28 9.50
CA SER A 200 13.24 1.62 9.46
C SER A 200 13.64 2.33 8.18
N VAL A 201 13.13 1.90 7.02
CA VAL A 201 13.47 2.53 5.73
C VAL A 201 12.84 3.92 5.56
N ARG A 202 11.83 4.25 6.36
CA ARG A 202 11.14 5.55 6.36
C ARG A 202 11.58 6.46 7.50
N GLN A 203 12.77 6.26 8.04
CA GLN A 203 13.40 7.20 8.99
C GLN A 203 13.92 8.43 8.26
N LEU A 204 13.68 9.61 8.81
CA LEU A 204 14.18 10.87 8.22
C LEU A 204 15.72 10.98 8.32
N ASP A 205 16.32 10.36 9.32
CA ASP A 205 17.78 10.21 9.47
C ASP A 205 18.22 8.85 8.94
N SER A 206 18.97 8.84 7.84
CA SER A 206 19.50 7.62 7.21
C SER A 206 20.49 6.85 8.11
N LYS A 207 21.10 7.50 9.10
CA LYS A 207 21.96 6.84 10.09
C LYS A 207 21.20 5.85 10.95
N ILE A 208 19.92 6.13 11.23
CA ILE A 208 19.04 5.19 11.94
C ILE A 208 18.76 3.98 11.05
N THR A 209 18.45 4.20 9.77
CA THR A 209 18.22 3.12 8.79
C THR A 209 19.45 2.22 8.65
N ALA A 210 20.65 2.81 8.57
CA ALA A 210 21.92 2.07 8.47
C ALA A 210 22.14 1.09 9.62
N LYS A 211 21.77 1.43 10.87
CA LYS A 211 21.90 0.57 12.04
C LYS A 211 20.95 -0.64 12.02
N ARG A 212 19.88 -0.60 11.19
CA ARG A 212 18.85 -1.64 11.14
C ARG A 212 19.24 -2.83 10.27
N ASN A 213 20.33 -2.75 9.52
CA ASN A 213 20.83 -3.82 8.62
C ASN A 213 19.69 -4.42 7.76
N LEU A 214 19.06 -3.55 6.97
CA LEU A 214 18.07 -3.96 5.99
C LEU A 214 18.76 -4.61 4.78
N ASP A 215 18.03 -5.49 4.11
CA ASP A 215 18.44 -6.14 2.88
C ASP A 215 17.44 -5.87 1.75
N PHE A 216 17.88 -6.13 0.51
CA PHE A 216 17.09 -6.00 -0.71
C PHE A 216 17.19 -7.24 -1.57
N MET A 217 16.04 -7.76 -2.02
CA MET A 217 15.93 -8.90 -2.92
C MET A 217 15.28 -8.47 -4.23
N ALA A 218 16.03 -8.47 -5.32
CA ALA A 218 15.51 -8.11 -6.63
C ALA A 218 14.67 -9.24 -7.23
N TYR A 219 13.53 -8.91 -7.86
CA TYR A 219 12.62 -9.90 -8.44
C TYR A 219 11.98 -9.48 -9.77
N PHE A 220 12.16 -8.24 -10.22
CA PHE A 220 11.45 -7.77 -11.42
C PHE A 220 12.16 -6.62 -12.13
N ILE A 221 12.10 -6.63 -13.46
CA ILE A 221 12.51 -5.55 -14.37
C ILE A 221 11.24 -5.12 -15.12
N PRO A 222 10.80 -3.84 -15.06
CA PRO A 222 9.57 -3.39 -15.74
C PRO A 222 9.56 -3.58 -17.25
N ASN A 223 10.70 -3.32 -17.93
CA ASN A 223 10.84 -3.41 -19.39
C ASN A 223 11.99 -4.35 -19.78
N PRO A 224 11.89 -5.66 -19.49
CA PRO A 224 13.00 -6.57 -19.70
C PRO A 224 13.36 -6.77 -21.18
N LYS A 225 12.43 -6.57 -22.09
CA LYS A 225 12.64 -6.68 -23.55
C LYS A 225 13.64 -5.66 -24.09
N ASP A 226 13.77 -4.49 -23.47
CA ASP A 226 14.75 -3.45 -23.84
C ASP A 226 16.20 -3.95 -23.73
N TYR A 227 16.40 -5.03 -22.96
CA TYR A 227 17.70 -5.69 -22.75
C TYR A 227 17.83 -7.03 -23.48
N GLY A 228 16.93 -7.33 -24.41
CA GLY A 228 16.90 -8.58 -25.18
C GLY A 228 16.45 -9.81 -24.40
N ILE A 229 15.84 -9.62 -23.24
CA ILE A 229 15.35 -10.68 -22.34
C ILE A 229 13.99 -11.18 -22.85
N LYS A 230 13.79 -12.50 -22.85
CA LYS A 230 12.58 -13.15 -23.37
C LYS A 230 11.76 -13.86 -22.31
N THR A 231 12.35 -14.17 -21.16
CA THR A 231 11.67 -14.88 -20.08
C THR A 231 11.92 -14.25 -18.72
N GLN A 232 11.01 -14.50 -17.77
CA GLN A 232 11.17 -14.05 -16.39
C GLN A 232 12.42 -14.69 -15.74
N ASP A 233 12.71 -15.94 -16.03
CA ASP A 233 13.92 -16.61 -15.54
C ASP A 233 15.21 -15.94 -16.07
N GLU A 234 15.23 -15.53 -17.34
CA GLU A 234 16.32 -14.71 -17.87
C GLU A 234 16.43 -13.35 -17.19
N SER A 235 15.30 -12.71 -16.84
CA SER A 235 15.29 -11.46 -16.07
C SER A 235 15.98 -11.63 -14.72
N LEU A 236 15.67 -12.71 -14.00
CA LEU A 236 16.29 -13.01 -12.71
C LEU A 236 17.79 -13.32 -12.83
N LYS A 237 18.22 -14.00 -13.91
CA LYS A 237 19.64 -14.23 -14.22
C LYS A 237 20.35 -12.92 -14.53
N PHE A 238 19.74 -12.06 -15.34
CA PHE A 238 20.29 -10.76 -15.69
C PHE A 238 20.46 -9.84 -14.48
N LEU A 239 19.49 -9.83 -13.56
CA LEU A 239 19.60 -9.09 -12.29
C LEU A 239 20.84 -9.55 -11.49
N ARG A 240 21.14 -10.84 -11.45
CA ARG A 240 22.35 -11.36 -10.79
C ARG A 240 23.64 -10.93 -11.51
N GLU A 241 23.63 -10.93 -12.84
CA GLU A 241 24.77 -10.44 -13.64
C GLU A 241 25.04 -8.95 -13.35
N LEU A 242 24.00 -8.15 -13.10
CA LEU A 242 24.13 -6.74 -12.73
C LEU A 242 24.63 -6.53 -11.30
N GLY A 243 24.59 -7.56 -10.44
CA GLY A 243 25.09 -7.51 -9.08
C GLY A 243 24.01 -7.53 -7.99
N PHE A 244 22.76 -7.86 -8.32
CA PHE A 244 21.68 -7.98 -7.35
C PHE A 244 21.59 -9.36 -6.70
N VAL A 245 21.13 -9.38 -5.45
CA VAL A 245 20.69 -10.59 -4.78
C VAL A 245 19.30 -10.96 -5.30
N THR A 246 19.11 -12.23 -5.67
CA THR A 246 17.82 -12.80 -6.09
C THR A 246 17.62 -14.16 -5.42
N ASN A 247 16.40 -14.64 -5.35
CA ASN A 247 16.06 -15.95 -4.76
C ASN A 247 16.39 -17.15 -5.68
N TYR A 248 17.44 -17.05 -6.51
CA TYR A 248 17.75 -18.03 -7.57
C TYR A 248 17.83 -19.48 -7.10
N LYS A 249 18.23 -19.72 -5.85
CA LYS A 249 18.33 -21.08 -5.28
C LYS A 249 16.95 -21.70 -4.97
N LEU A 250 15.94 -20.87 -4.82
CA LEU A 250 14.59 -21.26 -4.43
C LEU A 250 13.59 -21.08 -5.57
N ASN A 251 13.95 -20.32 -6.61
CA ASN A 251 13.10 -20.14 -7.78
C ASN A 251 13.15 -21.41 -8.64
N THR A 252 11.98 -21.87 -9.07
CA THR A 252 11.83 -23.02 -9.97
C THR A 252 11.02 -22.66 -11.20
N ILE A 253 11.07 -23.50 -12.21
CA ILE A 253 10.22 -23.42 -13.41
C ILE A 253 9.32 -24.64 -13.43
N ALA A 254 8.01 -24.42 -13.53
CA ALA A 254 6.99 -25.44 -13.61
C ALA A 254 6.27 -25.38 -14.97
N SER A 255 5.79 -26.52 -15.44
CA SER A 255 5.09 -26.66 -16.73
C SER A 255 3.60 -26.92 -16.60
N ASN A 256 3.10 -27.13 -15.38
CA ASN A 256 1.70 -27.43 -15.09
C ASN A 256 1.38 -27.18 -13.60
N ALA A 257 0.08 -27.21 -13.28
CA ALA A 257 -0.41 -26.98 -11.92
C ALA A 257 0.15 -27.97 -10.89
N GLU A 258 0.37 -29.24 -11.25
CA GLU A 258 0.88 -30.27 -10.32
C GLU A 258 2.31 -29.95 -9.88
N GLU A 259 3.15 -29.53 -10.82
CA GLU A 259 4.54 -29.10 -10.53
C GLU A 259 4.54 -27.82 -9.67
N ILE A 260 3.67 -26.86 -9.98
CA ILE A 260 3.51 -25.65 -9.17
C ILE A 260 3.14 -26.01 -7.73
N ILE A 261 2.13 -26.85 -7.52
CA ILE A 261 1.67 -27.28 -6.20
C ILE A 261 2.77 -27.98 -5.42
N ARG A 262 3.53 -28.86 -6.08
CA ARG A 262 4.68 -29.54 -5.48
C ARG A 262 5.72 -28.54 -4.97
N ASP A 263 6.08 -27.58 -5.80
CA ASP A 263 7.13 -26.60 -5.49
C ASP A 263 6.66 -25.63 -4.38
N ILE A 264 5.38 -25.25 -4.37
CA ILE A 264 4.76 -24.48 -3.27
C ILE A 264 4.84 -25.24 -1.94
N LYS A 265 4.55 -26.56 -1.93
CA LYS A 265 4.66 -27.39 -0.72
C LYS A 265 6.09 -27.42 -0.19
N LEU A 266 7.08 -27.61 -1.07
CA LEU A 266 8.49 -27.57 -0.69
C LEU A 266 8.88 -26.22 -0.07
N LEU A 267 8.47 -25.11 -0.68
CA LEU A 267 8.73 -23.77 -0.12
C LEU A 267 8.03 -23.59 1.23
N GLY A 268 6.81 -24.12 1.39
CA GLY A 268 6.07 -24.11 2.67
C GLY A 268 6.80 -24.87 3.78
N GLU A 269 7.43 -26.00 3.48
CA GLU A 269 8.21 -26.79 4.44
C GLU A 269 9.47 -26.07 4.91
N ILE A 270 10.21 -25.46 3.98
CA ILE A 270 11.49 -24.81 4.29
C ILE A 270 11.37 -23.39 4.82
N ARG A 271 10.20 -22.71 4.69
CA ARG A 271 10.04 -21.30 5.03
C ARG A 271 10.50 -20.93 6.44
N LYS A 272 10.31 -21.82 7.41
CA LYS A 272 10.72 -21.60 8.81
C LYS A 272 12.23 -21.56 8.99
N SER A 273 12.98 -22.28 8.16
CA SER A 273 14.45 -22.34 8.19
C SER A 273 15.11 -21.20 7.40
N LEU A 274 14.36 -20.44 6.62
CA LEU A 274 14.91 -19.31 5.88
C LEU A 274 15.32 -18.18 6.84
N PRO A 275 16.40 -17.44 6.52
CA PRO A 275 16.86 -16.32 7.35
C PRO A 275 15.95 -15.09 7.26
N TYR A 276 14.93 -15.11 6.42
CA TYR A 276 13.92 -14.08 6.21
C TYR A 276 12.52 -14.70 6.16
N GLU A 277 11.48 -13.85 6.25
CA GLU A 277 10.11 -14.30 6.16
C GLU A 277 9.60 -14.28 4.71
N ILE A 278 8.80 -15.30 4.37
CA ILE A 278 8.02 -15.37 3.14
C ILE A 278 6.55 -15.63 3.51
N ASP A 279 5.62 -14.91 2.91
CA ASP A 279 4.18 -15.02 3.18
C ASP A 279 3.43 -15.86 2.13
N GLY A 280 4.14 -16.31 1.09
CA GLY A 280 3.56 -17.07 0.00
C GLY A 280 4.55 -17.35 -1.12
N VAL A 281 3.99 -17.54 -2.31
CA VAL A 281 4.71 -17.82 -3.55
C VAL A 281 4.09 -17.00 -4.67
N VAL A 282 4.92 -16.36 -5.50
CA VAL A 282 4.46 -15.65 -6.69
C VAL A 282 4.65 -16.56 -7.90
N LEU A 283 3.58 -16.74 -8.65
CA LEU A 283 3.56 -17.47 -9.91
C LEU A 283 3.47 -16.48 -11.05
N LYS A 284 4.35 -16.58 -12.04
CA LYS A 284 4.32 -15.75 -13.25
C LYS A 284 4.45 -16.63 -14.48
N VAL A 285 3.77 -16.29 -15.55
CA VAL A 285 4.05 -16.89 -16.86
C VAL A 285 5.48 -16.56 -17.25
N ASN A 286 6.28 -17.55 -17.58
CA ASN A 286 7.71 -17.36 -17.79
C ASN A 286 8.05 -16.64 -19.11
N ASN A 287 7.25 -16.80 -20.15
CA ASN A 287 7.47 -16.16 -21.46
C ASN A 287 6.89 -14.74 -21.47
N LEU A 288 7.70 -13.72 -21.71
CA LEU A 288 7.31 -12.32 -21.69
C LEU A 288 6.39 -11.91 -22.86
N GLU A 289 6.43 -12.59 -24.00
CA GLU A 289 5.46 -12.36 -25.07
C GLU A 289 4.07 -12.85 -24.68
N ASP A 290 4.01 -13.97 -23.95
CA ASP A 290 2.76 -14.49 -23.42
C ASP A 290 2.21 -13.62 -22.29
N GLU A 291 3.05 -13.01 -21.46
CA GLU A 291 2.62 -12.01 -20.48
C GLU A 291 1.92 -10.81 -21.17
N ASP A 292 2.51 -10.29 -22.26
CA ASP A 292 1.92 -9.19 -23.02
C ASP A 292 0.58 -9.59 -23.67
N ARG A 293 0.49 -10.81 -24.20
CA ARG A 293 -0.77 -11.32 -24.78
C ARG A 293 -1.87 -11.47 -23.75
N LEU A 294 -1.56 -11.88 -22.54
CA LEU A 294 -2.51 -11.99 -21.42
C LEU A 294 -2.88 -10.62 -20.85
N GLY A 295 -1.93 -9.69 -20.84
CA GLY A 295 -2.12 -8.30 -20.43
C GLY A 295 -2.54 -8.14 -18.99
N TYR A 296 -3.30 -7.06 -18.73
CA TYR A 296 -3.66 -6.59 -17.40
C TYR A 296 -5.18 -6.43 -17.28
N THR A 297 -5.68 -6.52 -16.06
CA THR A 297 -6.97 -5.95 -15.66
C THR A 297 -6.75 -4.49 -15.24
N ALA A 298 -7.81 -3.80 -14.83
CA ALA A 298 -7.69 -2.44 -14.27
C ALA A 298 -6.82 -2.37 -12.97
N ARG A 299 -6.52 -3.52 -12.34
CA ARG A 299 -5.85 -3.56 -11.02
C ARG A 299 -4.66 -4.48 -10.95
N VAL A 300 -4.65 -5.57 -11.71
CA VAL A 300 -3.67 -6.65 -11.57
C VAL A 300 -3.26 -7.21 -12.93
N PRO A 301 -2.05 -7.75 -13.08
CA PRO A 301 -1.64 -8.51 -14.26
C PRO A 301 -2.41 -9.84 -14.35
N ARG A 302 -2.75 -10.26 -15.56
CA ARG A 302 -3.44 -11.54 -15.80
C ARG A 302 -2.49 -12.73 -15.88
N TRP A 303 -1.21 -12.48 -16.07
CA TRP A 303 -0.16 -13.46 -16.27
C TRP A 303 0.50 -13.94 -14.98
N GLY A 304 0.08 -13.40 -13.83
CA GLY A 304 0.64 -13.82 -12.55
C GLY A 304 -0.40 -13.79 -11.42
N ILE A 305 -0.12 -14.53 -10.37
CA ILE A 305 -0.88 -14.62 -9.12
C ILE A 305 0.05 -14.80 -7.93
N ALA A 306 -0.43 -14.48 -6.74
CA ALA A 306 0.28 -14.70 -5.49
C ALA A 306 -0.47 -15.75 -4.64
N TYR A 307 0.11 -16.93 -4.51
CA TYR A 307 -0.38 -17.94 -3.57
C TYR A 307 0.05 -17.58 -2.16
N LYS A 308 -0.89 -17.44 -1.25
CA LYS A 308 -0.62 -17.19 0.16
C LYS A 308 -0.58 -18.50 0.94
N PHE A 309 0.48 -18.70 1.72
CA PHE A 309 0.51 -19.85 2.62
C PHE A 309 -0.67 -19.81 3.58
N PRO A 310 -1.19 -20.97 4.00
CA PRO A 310 -2.21 -21.02 5.05
C PRO A 310 -1.72 -20.21 6.25
N ALA A 311 -2.61 -19.33 6.73
CA ALA A 311 -2.33 -18.51 7.90
C ALA A 311 -2.02 -19.41 9.11
N GLU A 312 -0.99 -19.05 9.87
CA GLU A 312 -0.64 -19.76 11.09
C GLU A 312 -1.78 -19.63 12.11
N GLU A 313 -2.28 -20.76 12.59
CA GLU A 313 -3.25 -20.82 13.66
C GLU A 313 -2.53 -21.07 15.00
N VAL A 314 -2.82 -20.23 15.98
CA VAL A 314 -2.28 -20.36 17.34
C VAL A 314 -3.43 -20.50 18.33
N LEU A 315 -3.25 -21.39 19.29
CA LEU A 315 -4.22 -21.62 20.35
C LEU A 315 -3.97 -20.70 21.53
N THR A 316 -5.04 -20.13 22.08
CA THR A 316 -5.01 -19.32 23.29
C THR A 316 -6.33 -19.46 24.06
N THR A 317 -6.37 -18.90 25.29
CA THR A 317 -7.60 -18.91 26.10
C THR A 317 -8.29 -17.56 26.01
N LEU A 318 -9.59 -17.57 25.67
CA LEU A 318 -10.46 -16.40 25.65
C LEU A 318 -10.75 -15.95 27.09
N LYS A 319 -10.21 -14.78 27.46
CA LYS A 319 -10.36 -14.22 28.82
C LYS A 319 -11.60 -13.38 28.99
N GLU A 320 -11.90 -12.57 27.99
CA GLU A 320 -12.98 -11.57 28.02
C GLU A 320 -13.47 -11.30 26.60
N ILE A 321 -14.72 -10.88 26.46
CA ILE A 321 -15.26 -10.31 25.23
C ILE A 321 -15.52 -8.83 25.47
N LYS A 322 -14.81 -7.96 24.75
CA LYS A 322 -15.03 -6.51 24.78
C LYS A 322 -15.74 -6.03 23.53
N PHE A 323 -16.64 -5.06 23.72
CA PHE A 323 -17.41 -4.50 22.62
C PHE A 323 -16.85 -3.12 22.23
N THR A 324 -16.67 -2.90 20.95
CA THR A 324 -16.28 -1.60 20.38
C THR A 324 -17.44 -1.03 19.57
N VAL A 325 -17.52 0.31 19.53
CA VAL A 325 -18.55 1.05 18.79
C VAL A 325 -17.85 1.81 17.68
N GLY A 326 -18.10 1.43 16.44
CA GLY A 326 -17.53 2.11 15.28
C GLY A 326 -18.31 3.35 14.84
N ARG A 327 -17.81 4.01 13.83
CA ARG A 327 -18.33 5.27 13.29
C ARG A 327 -19.82 5.26 12.97
N THR A 328 -20.34 4.20 12.38
CA THR A 328 -21.77 4.05 12.06
C THR A 328 -22.63 3.65 13.25
N GLY A 329 -22.03 3.53 14.44
CA GLY A 329 -22.67 2.96 15.63
C GLY A 329 -22.62 1.44 15.69
N LYS A 330 -22.02 0.75 14.72
CA LYS A 330 -21.88 -0.71 14.72
C LYS A 330 -21.15 -1.18 15.98
N ILE A 331 -21.75 -2.15 16.68
CA ILE A 331 -21.18 -2.75 17.88
C ILE A 331 -20.52 -4.08 17.49
N THR A 332 -19.22 -4.15 17.71
CA THR A 332 -18.42 -5.31 17.31
C THR A 332 -17.85 -5.99 18.56
N PRO A 333 -18.18 -7.29 18.81
CA PRO A 333 -17.53 -8.08 19.84
C PRO A 333 -16.09 -8.42 19.45
N ASN A 334 -15.19 -8.32 20.41
CA ASN A 334 -13.77 -8.65 20.25
C ASN A 334 -13.32 -9.58 21.36
N ALA A 335 -12.64 -10.66 20.99
CA ALA A 335 -11.98 -11.58 21.91
C ALA A 335 -10.73 -10.93 22.50
N ILE A 336 -10.59 -10.97 23.82
CA ILE A 336 -9.39 -10.55 24.55
C ILE A 336 -8.74 -11.78 25.17
N PHE A 337 -7.45 -11.96 24.96
CA PHE A 337 -6.70 -13.14 25.41
C PHE A 337 -5.28 -12.78 25.81
N SER A 338 -4.53 -13.73 26.42
CA SER A 338 -3.11 -13.53 26.73
C SER A 338 -2.34 -13.29 25.43
N PRO A 339 -1.40 -12.35 25.40
CA PRO A 339 -0.59 -12.09 24.22
C PRO A 339 0.02 -13.36 23.66
N VAL A 340 -0.14 -13.62 22.37
CA VAL A 340 0.43 -14.75 21.64
C VAL A 340 1.03 -14.29 20.33
N HIS A 341 2.08 -14.98 19.89
CA HIS A 341 2.68 -14.73 18.59
C HIS A 341 1.88 -15.44 17.48
N VAL A 342 1.43 -14.68 16.48
CA VAL A 342 0.77 -15.20 15.29
C VAL A 342 1.37 -14.53 14.07
N ALA A 343 1.92 -15.32 13.14
CA ALA A 343 2.58 -14.82 11.93
C ALA A 343 3.53 -13.65 12.24
N GLY A 344 4.47 -13.87 13.18
CA GLY A 344 5.49 -12.91 13.57
C GLY A 344 5.02 -11.67 14.35
N SER A 345 3.73 -11.56 14.70
CA SER A 345 3.22 -10.44 15.52
C SER A 345 2.68 -10.91 16.85
N LEU A 346 2.94 -10.13 17.90
CA LEU A 346 2.34 -10.33 19.21
C LEU A 346 0.94 -9.72 19.21
N ILE A 347 -0.10 -10.52 19.40
CA ILE A 347 -1.50 -10.10 19.44
C ILE A 347 -2.18 -10.54 20.73
N SER A 348 -3.12 -9.73 21.21
CA SER A 348 -3.90 -9.99 22.42
C SER A 348 -5.41 -9.75 22.23
N LYS A 349 -5.79 -9.36 20.99
CA LYS A 349 -7.17 -9.03 20.62
C LYS A 349 -7.45 -9.57 19.21
N ALA A 350 -8.64 -10.15 19.00
CA ALA A 350 -9.12 -10.60 17.70
C ALA A 350 -10.61 -10.28 17.53
N THR A 351 -11.05 -10.05 16.29
CA THR A 351 -12.48 -9.80 16.05
C THR A 351 -13.32 -11.07 16.18
N LEU A 352 -14.53 -10.89 16.69
CA LEU A 352 -15.60 -11.90 16.68
C LEU A 352 -16.73 -11.49 15.73
N HIS A 353 -16.51 -10.50 14.90
CA HIS A 353 -17.37 -9.98 13.84
C HIS A 353 -18.73 -9.47 14.32
N ASN A 354 -19.65 -10.35 14.78
CA ASN A 354 -21.00 -10.03 15.25
C ASN A 354 -21.58 -11.14 16.15
N GLU A 355 -22.80 -10.93 16.63
CA GLU A 355 -23.52 -11.91 17.46
C GLU A 355 -23.71 -13.27 16.75
N ASP A 356 -24.15 -13.25 15.49
CA ASP A 356 -24.42 -14.49 14.73
C ASP A 356 -23.15 -15.34 14.60
N TYR A 357 -22.00 -14.71 14.44
CA TYR A 357 -20.70 -15.37 14.41
C TYR A 357 -20.36 -16.03 15.76
N CYS A 358 -20.60 -15.32 16.87
CA CYS A 358 -20.36 -15.84 18.21
C CYS A 358 -21.28 -17.05 18.51
N ILE A 359 -22.55 -16.96 18.15
CA ILE A 359 -23.54 -18.03 18.34
C ILE A 359 -23.21 -19.25 17.47
N THR A 360 -22.95 -19.04 16.17
CA THR A 360 -22.64 -20.13 15.23
C THR A 360 -21.42 -20.92 15.66
N LYS A 361 -20.40 -20.24 16.18
CA LYS A 361 -19.19 -20.89 16.69
C LYS A 361 -19.33 -21.34 18.14
N ASP A 362 -20.41 -20.98 18.82
CA ASP A 362 -20.64 -21.24 20.25
C ASP A 362 -19.46 -20.76 21.10
N VAL A 363 -19.11 -19.47 20.94
CA VAL A 363 -17.97 -18.86 21.65
C VAL A 363 -18.32 -18.61 23.11
N ARG A 364 -17.48 -19.03 24.03
CA ARG A 364 -17.66 -18.81 25.48
C ARG A 364 -16.39 -18.24 26.10
N VAL A 365 -16.55 -17.34 27.04
CA VAL A 365 -15.41 -16.85 27.84
C VAL A 365 -14.86 -18.00 28.68
N GLY A 366 -13.57 -18.27 28.58
CA GLY A 366 -12.90 -19.43 29.14
C GLY A 366 -12.51 -20.48 28.08
N ASP A 367 -13.07 -20.42 26.88
CA ASP A 367 -12.75 -21.35 25.80
C ASP A 367 -11.27 -21.29 25.38
N THR A 368 -10.76 -22.46 24.99
CA THR A 368 -9.57 -22.50 24.12
C THR A 368 -10.02 -22.16 22.71
N ILE A 369 -9.47 -21.07 22.15
CA ILE A 369 -9.77 -20.59 20.80
C ILE A 369 -8.55 -20.71 19.91
N SER A 370 -8.79 -20.97 18.61
CA SER A 370 -7.78 -20.85 17.56
C SER A 370 -7.91 -19.49 16.90
N ILE A 371 -6.82 -18.79 16.77
CA ILE A 371 -6.73 -17.46 16.16
C ILE A 371 -5.75 -17.48 15.00
N ARG A 372 -6.06 -16.69 13.97
CA ARG A 372 -5.18 -16.42 12.83
C ARG A 372 -5.28 -14.95 12.44
N LYS A 373 -4.42 -14.52 11.54
CA LYS A 373 -4.58 -13.24 10.84
C LYS A 373 -5.24 -13.45 9.49
N ALA A 374 -6.42 -12.88 9.30
CA ALA A 374 -7.08 -12.85 8.00
C ALA A 374 -6.30 -11.91 7.05
N GLY A 375 -5.87 -12.43 5.89
CA GLY A 375 -5.07 -11.68 4.93
C GLY A 375 -3.75 -11.15 5.49
N ASP A 376 -3.17 -11.84 6.49
CA ASP A 376 -1.96 -11.43 7.24
C ASP A 376 -2.07 -10.09 7.99
N VAL A 377 -3.27 -9.53 8.12
CA VAL A 377 -3.51 -8.20 8.71
C VAL A 377 -4.39 -8.25 9.94
N ILE A 378 -5.62 -8.77 9.82
CA ILE A 378 -6.65 -8.68 10.86
C ILE A 378 -6.73 -9.96 11.69
N PRO A 379 -6.44 -9.92 13.02
CA PRO A 379 -6.64 -11.09 13.87
C PRO A 379 -8.12 -11.44 14.00
N GLU A 380 -8.44 -12.72 13.77
CA GLU A 380 -9.79 -13.27 13.94
C GLU A 380 -9.78 -14.61 14.70
N VAL A 381 -10.87 -14.91 15.37
CA VAL A 381 -11.09 -16.22 16.00
C VAL A 381 -11.61 -17.19 14.95
N VAL A 382 -10.83 -18.22 14.61
CA VAL A 382 -11.20 -19.19 13.55
C VAL A 382 -12.20 -20.21 14.08
N ARG A 383 -11.90 -20.82 15.23
CA ARG A 383 -12.71 -21.87 15.84
C ARG A 383 -12.53 -21.94 17.34
N VAL A 384 -13.49 -22.58 17.99
CA VAL A 384 -13.48 -22.94 19.41
C VAL A 384 -13.19 -24.43 19.55
N LEU A 385 -12.30 -24.79 20.44
CA LEU A 385 -11.98 -26.18 20.76
C LEU A 385 -12.90 -26.66 21.90
N LYS A 386 -14.15 -27.03 21.54
CA LYS A 386 -15.20 -27.42 22.50
C LYS A 386 -14.82 -28.66 23.34
N GLU A 387 -13.99 -29.52 22.76
CA GLU A 387 -13.44 -30.72 23.41
C GLU A 387 -12.49 -30.40 24.60
N ARG A 388 -12.08 -29.16 24.73
CA ARG A 388 -11.22 -28.69 25.85
C ARG A 388 -11.99 -28.01 26.97
N ARG A 389 -13.33 -27.91 26.85
CA ARG A 389 -14.18 -27.32 27.88
C ARG A 389 -14.21 -28.18 29.14
N ASN A 390 -14.26 -27.53 30.30
CA ASN A 390 -14.33 -28.15 31.61
C ASN A 390 -15.63 -27.82 32.36
N GLY A 391 -16.54 -27.06 31.74
CA GLY A 391 -17.85 -26.68 32.32
C GLY A 391 -17.85 -25.34 33.06
N THR A 392 -16.72 -24.62 33.07
CA THR A 392 -16.61 -23.28 33.70
C THR A 392 -16.80 -22.15 32.70
N GLU A 393 -16.93 -22.46 31.41
CA GLU A 393 -17.01 -21.48 30.34
C GLU A 393 -18.36 -20.76 30.37
N LYS A 394 -18.30 -19.42 30.22
CA LYS A 394 -19.49 -18.56 30.24
C LYS A 394 -19.98 -18.30 28.82
N GLU A 395 -21.28 -18.56 28.60
CA GLU A 395 -21.91 -18.34 27.30
C GLU A 395 -21.81 -16.87 26.86
N PHE A 396 -21.68 -16.66 25.55
CA PHE A 396 -21.75 -15.35 24.96
C PHE A 396 -23.12 -14.73 25.17
N GLN A 397 -23.13 -13.47 25.56
CA GLN A 397 -24.35 -12.66 25.63
C GLN A 397 -24.09 -11.33 24.94
N MET A 398 -24.98 -10.99 24.00
CA MET A 398 -24.93 -9.67 23.36
C MET A 398 -25.41 -8.59 24.36
N LEU A 399 -24.88 -7.41 24.23
CA LEU A 399 -25.29 -6.27 25.04
C LEU A 399 -26.72 -5.84 24.68
N GLU A 400 -27.46 -5.34 25.66
CA GLU A 400 -28.75 -4.67 25.43
C GLU A 400 -28.58 -3.16 25.22
N TYR A 401 -27.51 -2.60 25.77
CA TYR A 401 -27.22 -1.17 25.79
C TYR A 401 -25.82 -0.90 25.25
N CYS A 402 -25.64 0.26 24.62
CA CYS A 402 -24.34 0.73 24.16
C CYS A 402 -23.35 0.81 25.31
N PRO A 403 -22.15 0.24 25.20
CA PRO A 403 -21.18 0.25 26.31
C PRO A 403 -20.63 1.64 26.64
N ILE A 404 -20.85 2.64 25.78
CA ILE A 404 -20.31 3.99 25.94
C ILE A 404 -21.37 4.99 26.38
N CYS A 405 -22.53 5.03 25.71
CA CYS A 405 -23.58 6.04 25.99
C CYS A 405 -24.83 5.47 26.63
N HIS A 406 -24.88 4.18 26.93
CA HIS A 406 -25.98 3.47 27.58
C HIS A 406 -27.35 3.59 26.89
N THR A 407 -27.38 3.97 25.62
CA THR A 407 -28.59 3.94 24.79
C THR A 407 -28.89 2.50 24.38
N LYS A 408 -30.17 2.11 24.38
CA LYS A 408 -30.58 0.78 23.94
C LYS A 408 -30.16 0.55 22.49
N ILE A 409 -29.45 -0.55 22.21
CA ILE A 409 -28.98 -0.89 20.88
C ILE A 409 -30.09 -1.48 20.01
N VAL A 410 -29.95 -1.36 18.71
CA VAL A 410 -30.94 -1.82 17.74
C VAL A 410 -30.29 -2.73 16.69
N ARG A 411 -31.03 -3.77 16.26
CA ARG A 411 -30.69 -4.62 15.13
C ARG A 411 -31.76 -4.47 14.07
N LYS A 412 -31.37 -4.19 12.84
CA LYS A 412 -32.31 -4.20 11.72
C LYS A 412 -32.55 -5.61 11.26
N TYR A 413 -33.79 -5.92 10.89
CA TYR A 413 -34.22 -7.28 10.52
C TYR A 413 -33.37 -7.92 9.40
N THR A 414 -32.81 -7.11 8.50
CA THR A 414 -31.99 -7.55 7.35
C THR A 414 -30.48 -7.50 7.60
N GLU A 415 -30.04 -7.09 8.80
CA GLU A 415 -28.63 -6.91 9.13
C GLU A 415 -28.22 -7.84 10.27
N ALA A 416 -27.00 -8.41 10.19
CA ALA A 416 -26.44 -9.27 11.23
C ALA A 416 -25.87 -8.46 12.42
N ASP A 417 -25.72 -7.15 12.25
CA ASP A 417 -25.01 -6.27 13.18
C ASP A 417 -25.99 -5.51 14.07
N TYR A 418 -25.57 -5.25 15.31
CA TYR A 418 -26.23 -4.32 16.24
C TYR A 418 -25.62 -2.93 16.14
N TYR A 419 -26.43 -1.91 16.38
CA TYR A 419 -26.04 -0.51 16.28
C TYR A 419 -26.48 0.30 17.49
N CYS A 420 -25.63 1.22 17.94
CA CYS A 420 -26.02 2.31 18.79
C CYS A 420 -26.75 3.37 17.94
N PRO A 421 -28.06 3.64 18.17
CA PRO A 421 -28.80 4.64 17.39
C PRO A 421 -28.46 6.08 17.77
N ASN A 422 -27.79 6.30 18.90
CA ASN A 422 -27.47 7.63 19.39
C ASN A 422 -26.36 8.28 18.54
N GLU A 423 -26.70 9.29 17.75
CA GLU A 423 -25.74 10.05 16.95
C GLU A 423 -24.77 10.89 17.79
N MET A 424 -25.18 11.22 19.01
CA MET A 424 -24.37 11.96 19.98
C MET A 424 -23.46 11.06 20.83
N CYS A 425 -23.41 9.76 20.53
CA CYS A 425 -22.53 8.82 21.23
C CYS A 425 -21.06 9.27 21.11
N PRO A 426 -20.31 9.41 22.23
CA PRO A 426 -18.90 9.84 22.21
C PRO A 426 -18.04 8.99 21.29
N ALA A 427 -18.20 7.66 21.30
CA ALA A 427 -17.45 6.78 20.42
C ALA A 427 -17.72 7.07 18.93
N ARG A 428 -18.98 7.31 18.54
CA ARG A 428 -19.30 7.68 17.16
C ARG A 428 -18.70 9.02 16.75
N LYS A 429 -18.68 9.99 17.66
CA LYS A 429 -18.06 11.31 17.41
C LYS A 429 -16.57 11.19 17.21
N ILE A 430 -15.87 10.50 18.10
CA ILE A 430 -14.41 10.24 17.97
C ILE A 430 -14.10 9.57 16.63
N GLU A 431 -14.79 8.50 16.30
CA GLU A 431 -14.62 7.76 15.06
C GLU A 431 -14.91 8.60 13.79
N ASN A 432 -15.89 9.50 13.86
CA ASN A 432 -16.16 10.46 12.78
C ASN A 432 -15.02 11.46 12.59
N ILE A 433 -14.43 11.94 13.68
CA ILE A 433 -13.27 12.86 13.64
C ILE A 433 -12.05 12.12 13.07
N ILE A 434 -11.78 10.87 13.51
CA ILE A 434 -10.70 10.02 12.98
C ILE A 434 -10.86 9.81 11.48
N HIS A 435 -12.07 9.44 11.04
CA HIS A 435 -12.37 9.28 9.62
C HIS A 435 -12.14 10.56 8.82
N PHE A 436 -12.64 11.69 9.31
CA PHE A 436 -12.49 13.00 8.67
C PHE A 436 -11.01 13.40 8.52
N ALA A 437 -10.21 13.17 9.55
CA ALA A 437 -8.78 13.49 9.54
C ALA A 437 -7.94 12.51 8.69
N SER A 438 -8.47 11.33 8.36
CA SER A 438 -7.75 10.23 7.72
C SER A 438 -7.10 10.63 6.39
N ARG A 439 -6.09 9.83 5.96
CA ARG A 439 -5.31 10.07 4.75
C ARG A 439 -6.15 10.17 3.47
N GLU A 440 -7.19 9.34 3.35
CA GLU A 440 -8.07 9.33 2.17
C GLU A 440 -9.11 10.46 2.21
N ALA A 441 -9.45 10.96 3.39
CA ALA A 441 -10.33 12.10 3.61
C ALA A 441 -9.53 13.41 3.60
N MET A 442 -9.55 14.19 4.66
CA MET A 442 -8.93 15.52 4.70
C MET A 442 -7.40 15.47 4.89
N ASN A 443 -6.81 14.29 5.13
CA ASN A 443 -5.35 14.05 5.23
C ASN A 443 -4.64 15.03 6.17
N ILE A 444 -5.08 15.07 7.42
CA ILE A 444 -4.51 15.96 8.44
C ILE A 444 -3.39 15.22 9.16
N ASP A 445 -2.17 15.41 8.68
CA ASP A 445 -0.99 14.77 9.25
C ASP A 445 -0.80 15.18 10.72
N GLY A 446 -0.48 14.20 11.57
CA GLY A 446 -0.31 14.42 13.00
C GLY A 446 -1.60 14.39 13.81
N LEU A 447 -2.78 14.27 13.19
CA LEU A 447 -4.07 14.11 13.85
C LEU A 447 -4.52 12.63 13.77
N GLY A 448 -3.75 11.74 14.39
CA GLY A 448 -4.06 10.32 14.47
C GLY A 448 -5.05 9.99 15.60
N GLU A 449 -5.49 8.71 15.66
CA GLU A 449 -6.48 8.19 16.61
C GLU A 449 -6.19 8.60 18.07
N SER A 450 -5.00 8.29 18.58
CA SER A 450 -4.60 8.65 19.94
C SER A 450 -4.66 10.16 20.22
N ILE A 451 -4.22 10.99 19.27
CA ILE A 451 -4.26 12.45 19.39
C ILE A 451 -5.70 12.95 19.42
N ILE A 452 -6.57 12.38 18.58
CA ILE A 452 -8.00 12.75 18.55
C ILE A 452 -8.68 12.35 19.86
N GLU A 453 -8.39 11.18 20.41
CA GLU A 453 -8.91 10.74 21.70
C GLU A 453 -8.48 11.68 22.82
N ASP A 454 -7.18 12.04 22.88
CA ASP A 454 -6.67 13.00 23.87
C ASP A 454 -7.41 14.35 23.76
N LEU A 455 -7.47 14.92 22.55
CA LEU A 455 -8.11 16.23 22.33
C LEU A 455 -9.63 16.20 22.55
N TYR A 456 -10.29 15.07 22.29
CA TYR A 456 -11.70 14.88 22.58
C TYR A 456 -11.97 14.82 24.09
N ASN A 457 -11.15 14.08 24.83
CA ASN A 457 -11.28 13.94 26.28
C ASN A 457 -11.02 15.26 27.01
N GLU A 458 -10.13 16.08 26.50
CA GLU A 458 -9.86 17.44 27.00
C GLU A 458 -10.89 18.48 26.50
N ASN A 459 -11.90 18.08 25.72
CA ASN A 459 -12.92 18.93 25.10
C ASN A 459 -12.39 20.00 24.14
N PHE A 460 -11.21 19.84 23.57
CA PHE A 460 -10.70 20.75 22.53
C PHE A 460 -11.33 20.50 21.18
N ILE A 461 -11.66 19.24 20.86
CA ILE A 461 -12.31 18.83 19.62
C ILE A 461 -13.48 17.91 19.96
N ILE A 462 -14.73 18.38 19.75
CA ILE A 462 -15.96 17.61 19.99
C ILE A 462 -16.59 17.13 18.67
N ASN A 463 -16.32 17.84 17.58
CA ASN A 463 -16.80 17.51 16.23
C ASN A 463 -15.77 17.95 15.18
N ILE A 464 -16.00 17.58 13.92
CA ILE A 464 -15.07 17.84 12.81
C ILE A 464 -14.80 19.33 12.54
N THR A 465 -15.70 20.24 12.91
CA THR A 465 -15.51 21.67 12.70
C THR A 465 -14.50 22.26 13.69
N ASP A 466 -14.41 21.68 14.90
CA ASP A 466 -13.53 22.18 15.96
C ASP A 466 -12.06 21.96 15.65
N ILE A 467 -11.76 21.02 14.73
CA ILE A 467 -10.41 20.81 14.19
C ILE A 467 -9.85 22.12 13.64
N TYR A 468 -10.68 22.89 12.92
CA TYR A 468 -10.27 24.13 12.26
C TYR A 468 -10.26 25.36 13.19
N ASP A 469 -10.71 25.18 14.41
CA ASP A 469 -10.71 26.17 15.49
C ASP A 469 -9.62 25.88 16.55
N ILE A 470 -8.77 24.87 16.36
CA ILE A 470 -7.79 24.37 17.36
C ILE A 470 -6.80 25.46 17.83
N ASP A 471 -6.55 26.47 17.00
CA ASP A 471 -5.68 27.60 17.35
C ASP A 471 -6.08 28.34 18.63
N LYS A 472 -7.36 28.24 19.03
CA LYS A 472 -7.90 28.85 20.27
C LYS A 472 -7.30 28.23 21.53
N TYR A 473 -6.76 27.02 21.44
CA TYR A 473 -6.27 26.22 22.56
C TYR A 473 -4.75 26.04 22.53
N GLU A 474 -4.01 26.92 21.84
CA GLU A 474 -2.56 26.76 21.67
C GLU A 474 -1.79 26.73 23.00
N GLU A 475 -2.15 27.59 23.95
CA GLU A 475 -1.52 27.64 25.27
C GLU A 475 -1.84 26.38 26.10
N GLU A 476 -3.09 25.92 26.08
CA GLU A 476 -3.53 24.72 26.78
C GLU A 476 -2.89 23.47 26.15
N LEU A 477 -2.79 23.40 24.83
CA LEU A 477 -2.14 22.30 24.11
C LEU A 477 -0.66 22.17 24.48
N MET A 478 0.05 23.29 24.65
CA MET A 478 1.46 23.28 25.07
C MET A 478 1.66 22.72 26.48
N ASN A 479 0.62 22.70 27.31
CA ASN A 479 0.65 22.14 28.67
C ASN A 479 0.39 20.64 28.70
N LEU A 480 -0.06 20.02 27.60
CA LEU A 480 -0.28 18.58 27.54
C LEU A 480 1.04 17.82 27.38
N GLU A 481 1.15 16.70 28.07
CA GLU A 481 2.33 15.82 27.96
C GLU A 481 2.52 15.33 26.52
N GLY A 482 3.71 15.50 25.97
CA GLY A 482 4.05 15.11 24.60
C GLY A 482 3.61 16.09 23.49
N TYR A 483 3.09 17.29 23.85
CA TYR A 483 2.71 18.33 22.89
C TYR A 483 3.69 19.51 22.90
N GLY A 484 4.90 19.27 22.39
CA GLY A 484 5.88 20.33 22.19
C GLY A 484 5.53 21.27 21.02
N LYS A 485 6.10 22.49 21.04
CA LYS A 485 5.84 23.56 20.05
C LYS A 485 5.89 23.03 18.60
N LYS A 486 6.93 22.27 18.23
CA LYS A 486 7.08 21.72 16.88
C LYS A 486 5.93 20.83 16.45
N LYS A 487 5.39 20.00 17.37
CA LYS A 487 4.25 19.12 17.10
C LYS A 487 2.99 19.96 16.84
N ILE A 488 2.76 20.99 17.63
CA ILE A 488 1.62 21.91 17.49
C ILE A 488 1.73 22.68 16.16
N ASP A 489 2.89 23.26 15.85
CA ASP A 489 3.11 23.99 14.61
C ASP A 489 2.88 23.09 13.37
N ASN A 490 3.35 21.85 13.39
CA ASN A 490 3.11 20.87 12.33
C ASN A 490 1.62 20.55 12.19
N LEU A 491 0.92 20.31 13.30
CA LEU A 491 -0.51 20.02 13.29
C LEU A 491 -1.32 21.20 12.74
N LYS A 492 -1.04 22.43 13.18
CA LYS A 492 -1.67 23.65 12.64
C LYS A 492 -1.43 23.82 11.14
N SER A 493 -0.21 23.53 10.68
CA SER A 493 0.13 23.57 9.26
C SER A 493 -0.65 22.53 8.46
N ALA A 494 -0.77 21.31 8.97
CA ALA A 494 -1.54 20.23 8.33
C ALA A 494 -3.04 20.58 8.26
N ILE A 495 -3.61 21.12 9.34
CA ILE A 495 -5.01 21.59 9.39
C ILE A 495 -5.23 22.73 8.36
N LYS A 496 -4.35 23.70 8.30
CA LYS A 496 -4.43 24.80 7.34
C LYS A 496 -4.37 24.30 5.89
N ASN A 497 -3.47 23.37 5.59
CA ASN A 497 -3.32 22.79 4.27
C ASN A 497 -4.57 21.98 3.86
N SER A 498 -5.20 21.29 4.81
CA SER A 498 -6.38 20.46 4.53
C SER A 498 -7.58 21.27 4.04
N LYS A 499 -7.65 22.56 4.36
CA LYS A 499 -8.72 23.47 3.87
C LYS A 499 -8.75 23.57 2.35
N ASN A 500 -7.60 23.33 1.67
CA ASN A 500 -7.48 23.44 0.22
C ASN A 500 -7.73 22.12 -0.51
N ASN A 501 -8.13 21.07 0.18
CA ASN A 501 -8.43 19.79 -0.45
C ASN A 501 -9.64 19.90 -1.40
N SER A 502 -9.63 19.11 -2.46
CA SER A 502 -10.73 19.05 -3.43
C SER A 502 -11.98 18.40 -2.83
N LEU A 503 -13.15 18.75 -3.39
CA LEU A 503 -14.49 18.37 -2.90
C LEU A 503 -14.66 16.87 -2.63
N GLU A 504 -14.07 15.98 -3.44
CA GLU A 504 -14.23 14.53 -3.25
C GLU A 504 -13.69 14.06 -1.90
N ARG A 505 -12.62 14.72 -1.41
CA ARG A 505 -12.03 14.39 -0.12
C ARG A 505 -12.94 14.85 1.02
N LEU A 506 -13.58 16.01 0.88
CA LEU A 506 -14.57 16.51 1.82
C LEU A 506 -15.81 15.60 1.86
N ILE A 507 -16.38 15.24 0.69
CA ILE A 507 -17.55 14.33 0.62
C ILE A 507 -17.25 13.01 1.31
N PHE A 508 -16.07 12.43 1.05
CA PHE A 508 -15.64 11.21 1.73
C PHE A 508 -15.46 11.42 3.23
N GLY A 509 -14.82 12.53 3.63
CA GLY A 509 -14.59 12.90 5.03
C GLY A 509 -15.87 13.13 5.84
N LEU A 510 -16.94 13.64 5.22
CA LEU A 510 -18.26 13.79 5.86
C LEU A 510 -18.87 12.44 6.30
N GLY A 511 -18.35 11.33 5.78
CA GLY A 511 -18.70 9.99 6.24
C GLY A 511 -20.13 9.54 5.92
N ILE A 512 -20.69 10.02 4.82
CA ILE A 512 -22.03 9.65 4.34
C ILE A 512 -22.09 8.12 4.18
N ARG A 513 -23.10 7.48 4.75
CA ARG A 513 -23.24 6.01 4.72
C ARG A 513 -23.27 5.52 3.26
N ASN A 514 -22.56 4.44 2.97
CA ASN A 514 -22.41 3.82 1.64
C ASN A 514 -21.69 4.69 0.60
N VAL A 515 -21.16 5.86 0.95
CA VAL A 515 -20.35 6.70 0.08
C VAL A 515 -18.88 6.48 0.39
N GLY A 516 -18.20 5.68 -0.45
CA GLY A 516 -16.75 5.46 -0.37
C GLY A 516 -15.98 6.51 -1.18
N ALA A 517 -14.64 6.47 -1.14
CA ALA A 517 -13.78 7.43 -1.85
C ALA A 517 -14.06 7.46 -3.37
N LYS A 518 -14.29 6.31 -4.01
CA LYS A 518 -14.65 6.23 -5.44
C LYS A 518 -15.97 6.95 -5.72
N THR A 519 -17.00 6.68 -4.95
CA THR A 519 -18.33 7.31 -5.09
C THR A 519 -18.25 8.81 -4.82
N ALA A 520 -17.50 9.25 -3.81
CA ALA A 520 -17.26 10.66 -3.51
C ALA A 520 -16.61 11.38 -4.70
N LYS A 521 -15.65 10.75 -5.39
CA LYS A 521 -15.01 11.29 -6.60
C LYS A 521 -16.00 11.43 -7.76
N VAL A 522 -16.88 10.45 -7.97
CA VAL A 522 -17.94 10.51 -8.99
C VAL A 522 -18.90 11.67 -8.71
N LEU A 523 -19.36 11.80 -7.46
CA LEU A 523 -20.27 12.88 -7.04
C LEU A 523 -19.62 14.25 -7.19
N ALA A 524 -18.37 14.42 -6.75
CA ALA A 524 -17.65 15.68 -6.86
C ALA A 524 -17.42 16.11 -8.31
N LYS A 525 -17.06 15.17 -9.19
CA LYS A 525 -16.91 15.43 -10.61
C LYS A 525 -18.24 15.85 -11.27
N TYR A 526 -19.36 15.23 -10.88
CA TYR A 526 -20.67 15.51 -11.46
C TYR A 526 -21.24 16.87 -11.00
N TYR A 527 -21.31 17.06 -9.68
CA TYR A 527 -21.95 18.25 -9.09
C TYR A 527 -21.03 19.46 -9.00
N LYS A 528 -19.71 19.31 -9.09
CA LYS A 528 -18.68 20.35 -9.03
C LYS A 528 -18.63 21.13 -7.73
N THR A 529 -19.73 21.35 -7.04
CA THR A 529 -19.81 22.03 -5.74
C THR A 529 -20.62 21.22 -4.74
N LEU A 530 -20.33 21.38 -3.45
CA LEU A 530 -21.11 20.75 -2.39
C LEU A 530 -22.56 21.25 -2.37
N ASP A 531 -22.78 22.52 -2.69
CA ASP A 531 -24.14 23.11 -2.75
C ASP A 531 -25.02 22.42 -3.79
N ASN A 532 -24.48 22.17 -4.98
CA ASN A 532 -25.21 21.44 -6.01
C ASN A 532 -25.55 20.00 -5.57
N LEU A 533 -24.62 19.33 -4.88
CA LEU A 533 -24.87 18.00 -4.35
C LEU A 533 -25.92 18.01 -3.23
N MET A 534 -25.93 19.02 -2.40
CA MET A 534 -26.93 19.18 -1.31
C MET A 534 -28.36 19.38 -1.82
N THR A 535 -28.51 19.90 -3.03
CA THR A 535 -29.82 20.14 -3.67
C THR A 535 -30.21 19.05 -4.66
N ALA A 536 -29.39 18.03 -4.82
CA ALA A 536 -29.63 16.92 -5.77
C ALA A 536 -30.91 16.16 -5.44
N SER A 537 -31.70 15.85 -6.46
CA SER A 537 -32.87 14.99 -6.32
C SER A 537 -32.50 13.51 -6.34
N TYR A 538 -33.41 12.68 -5.81
CA TYR A 538 -33.23 11.21 -5.87
C TYR A 538 -33.09 10.71 -7.31
N GLU A 539 -33.92 11.20 -8.23
CA GLU A 539 -33.94 10.84 -9.64
C GLU A 539 -32.62 11.20 -10.34
N GLU A 540 -32.05 12.36 -10.02
CA GLU A 540 -30.75 12.76 -10.55
C GLU A 540 -29.64 11.82 -10.06
N LEU A 541 -29.63 11.51 -8.76
CA LEU A 541 -28.60 10.66 -8.15
C LEU A 541 -28.60 9.24 -8.72
N VAL A 542 -29.76 8.60 -8.88
CA VAL A 542 -29.83 7.21 -9.41
C VAL A 542 -29.49 7.11 -10.90
N ASN A 543 -29.54 8.23 -11.64
CA ASN A 543 -29.13 8.29 -13.04
C ASN A 543 -27.60 8.40 -13.22
N ILE A 544 -26.85 8.66 -12.14
CA ILE A 544 -25.39 8.69 -12.19
C ILE A 544 -24.86 7.24 -12.15
N SER A 545 -23.92 6.92 -13.05
CA SER A 545 -23.26 5.61 -13.06
C SER A 545 -22.64 5.30 -11.70
N ASP A 546 -22.74 4.06 -11.25
CA ASP A 546 -22.25 3.56 -9.95
C ASP A 546 -23.03 4.08 -8.70
N ILE A 547 -24.13 4.85 -8.87
CA ILE A 547 -24.97 5.29 -7.76
C ILE A 547 -26.33 4.58 -7.83
N GLY A 548 -26.51 3.57 -6.98
CA GLY A 548 -27.77 2.85 -6.85
C GLY A 548 -28.71 3.46 -5.78
N ASP A 549 -29.90 2.88 -5.68
CA ASP A 549 -30.98 3.26 -4.74
C ASP A 549 -30.49 3.49 -3.29
N ILE A 550 -29.69 2.57 -2.75
CA ILE A 550 -29.19 2.63 -1.36
C ILE A 550 -28.28 3.84 -1.15
N ILE A 551 -27.39 4.12 -2.10
CA ILE A 551 -26.46 5.24 -2.02
C ILE A 551 -27.22 6.57 -2.15
N ALA A 552 -28.12 6.68 -3.13
CA ALA A 552 -28.95 7.87 -3.34
C ALA A 552 -29.76 8.23 -2.09
N LYS A 553 -30.44 7.25 -1.50
CA LYS A 553 -31.18 7.44 -0.23
C LYS A 553 -30.28 7.89 0.93
N SER A 554 -29.05 7.33 1.02
CA SER A 554 -28.10 7.71 2.06
C SER A 554 -27.66 9.17 1.92
N ILE A 555 -27.43 9.64 0.68
CA ILE A 555 -27.06 11.03 0.38
C ILE A 555 -28.21 11.99 0.74
N ILE A 556 -29.45 11.71 0.28
CA ILE A 556 -30.63 12.52 0.59
C ILE A 556 -30.85 12.62 2.11
N ASN A 557 -30.81 11.47 2.82
CA ASN A 557 -30.99 11.45 4.26
C ASN A 557 -29.92 12.26 5.01
N TYR A 558 -28.67 12.20 4.53
CA TYR A 558 -27.58 12.95 5.14
C TYR A 558 -27.79 14.46 5.03
N PHE A 559 -28.13 14.96 3.84
CA PHE A 559 -28.33 16.40 3.59
C PHE A 559 -29.69 16.91 4.02
N SER A 560 -30.67 16.05 4.34
CA SER A 560 -31.93 16.47 4.96
C SER A 560 -31.81 16.75 6.47
N ASN A 561 -30.76 16.23 7.11
CA ASN A 561 -30.49 16.42 8.54
C ASN A 561 -29.95 17.83 8.81
N GLU A 562 -30.61 18.58 9.69
CA GLU A 562 -30.24 19.97 10.02
C GLU A 562 -28.88 20.09 10.72
N ASP A 563 -28.49 19.12 11.55
CA ASP A 563 -27.19 19.13 12.21
C ASP A 563 -26.05 19.00 11.18
N ASN A 564 -26.22 18.14 10.16
CA ASN A 564 -25.26 18.01 9.08
C ASN A 564 -25.15 19.28 8.24
N LYS A 565 -26.28 19.97 7.97
CA LYS A 565 -26.28 21.27 7.27
C LYS A 565 -25.55 22.33 8.08
N ASN A 566 -25.74 22.36 9.38
CA ASN A 566 -25.04 23.28 10.29
C ASN A 566 -23.53 23.02 10.29
N ILE A 567 -23.10 21.77 10.34
CA ILE A 567 -21.68 21.36 10.21
C ILE A 567 -21.10 21.88 8.90
N ILE A 568 -21.77 21.64 7.78
CA ILE A 568 -21.32 22.07 6.44
C ILE A 568 -21.23 23.60 6.37
N THR A 569 -22.22 24.30 6.91
CA THR A 569 -22.22 25.78 6.96
C THR A 569 -21.04 26.30 7.75
N LYS A 570 -20.75 25.70 8.91
CA LYS A 570 -19.59 26.06 9.74
C LYS A 570 -18.27 25.75 9.03
N LEU A 571 -18.13 24.60 8.36
CA LEU A 571 -16.93 24.28 7.58
C LEU A 571 -16.66 25.31 6.47
N LYS A 572 -17.70 25.77 5.77
CA LYS A 572 -17.59 26.86 4.77
C LYS A 572 -17.12 28.18 5.39
N GLN A 573 -17.70 28.56 6.53
CA GLN A 573 -17.28 29.76 7.28
C GLN A 573 -15.84 29.70 7.75
N LEU A 574 -15.34 28.50 8.08
CA LEU A 574 -13.96 28.22 8.45
C LEU A 574 -13.00 28.17 7.26
N GLY A 575 -13.49 28.33 6.03
CA GLY A 575 -12.70 28.41 4.81
C GLY A 575 -12.29 27.05 4.24
N VAL A 576 -13.02 25.99 4.55
CA VAL A 576 -12.81 24.66 3.92
C VAL A 576 -13.35 24.72 2.49
N ASN A 577 -12.54 24.28 1.52
CA ASN A 577 -12.94 24.25 0.12
C ASN A 577 -14.09 23.26 -0.10
N THR A 578 -15.14 23.73 -0.77
CA THR A 578 -16.35 22.95 -1.12
C THR A 578 -16.55 22.80 -2.62
N THR A 579 -15.49 23.05 -3.39
CA THR A 579 -15.50 22.93 -4.87
C THR A 579 -14.56 21.83 -5.34
N TYR A 580 -14.94 21.18 -6.42
CA TYR A 580 -14.07 20.19 -7.05
C TYR A 580 -12.91 20.90 -7.75
N ILE A 581 -11.69 20.48 -7.41
CA ILE A 581 -10.47 21.01 -8.02
C ILE A 581 -10.03 20.01 -9.08
N ASN A 582 -10.09 20.41 -10.34
CA ASN A 582 -9.53 19.61 -11.42
C ASN A 582 -8.01 19.80 -11.45
N ASN A 583 -7.26 18.91 -10.81
CA ASN A 583 -5.79 18.97 -10.78
C ASN A 583 -5.14 18.53 -12.11
N SER A 584 -5.91 18.18 -13.13
CA SER A 584 -5.37 17.68 -14.40
C SER A 584 -4.73 18.77 -15.27
N GLY A 585 -4.97 20.05 -14.97
CA GLY A 585 -4.47 21.18 -15.78
C GLY A 585 -5.13 21.32 -17.15
N TYR A 586 -6.16 20.50 -17.44
CA TYR A 586 -6.86 20.50 -18.72
C TYR A 586 -8.26 21.09 -18.57
N GLU A 587 -8.65 22.00 -19.49
CA GLU A 587 -10.01 22.48 -19.65
C GLU A 587 -10.81 21.57 -20.60
N GLU A 588 -12.15 21.55 -20.46
CA GLU A 588 -13.00 20.76 -21.37
C GLU A 588 -12.78 21.20 -22.83
N LYS A 589 -12.58 20.22 -23.73
CA LYS A 589 -12.41 20.44 -25.17
C LYS A 589 -13.57 19.83 -25.94
N ASP A 590 -14.11 20.53 -26.96
CA ASP A 590 -15.22 20.06 -27.77
C ASP A 590 -14.94 18.73 -28.49
N GLU A 591 -13.69 18.45 -28.78
CA GLU A 591 -13.25 17.17 -29.36
C GLU A 591 -13.43 15.98 -28.42
N PHE A 592 -13.51 16.21 -27.13
CA PHE A 592 -13.65 15.16 -26.09
C PHE A 592 -15.03 15.20 -25.45
N LYS A 593 -15.64 16.36 -25.34
CA LYS A 593 -16.86 16.59 -24.58
C LYS A 593 -18.02 15.69 -25.04
N GLY A 594 -18.54 14.90 -24.08
CA GLY A 594 -19.66 13.99 -24.30
C GLY A 594 -19.37 12.75 -25.17
N LYS A 595 -18.12 12.58 -25.66
CA LYS A 595 -17.71 11.42 -26.46
C LYS A 595 -17.23 10.26 -25.59
N THR A 596 -17.43 9.04 -26.08
CA THR A 596 -16.99 7.82 -25.42
C THR A 596 -15.73 7.30 -26.10
N PHE A 597 -14.66 7.17 -25.33
CA PHE A 597 -13.36 6.68 -25.77
C PHE A 597 -13.11 5.26 -25.30
N VAL A 598 -12.38 4.48 -26.08
CA VAL A 598 -11.85 3.18 -25.66
C VAL A 598 -10.36 3.17 -25.93
N LEU A 599 -9.57 2.78 -24.93
CA LEU A 599 -8.11 2.64 -25.05
C LEU A 599 -7.76 1.18 -25.34
N THR A 600 -6.90 0.95 -26.34
CA THR A 600 -6.41 -0.39 -26.71
C THR A 600 -4.92 -0.36 -27.06
N GLY A 601 -4.21 -1.48 -26.89
CA GLY A 601 -2.76 -1.50 -27.05
C GLY A 601 -2.02 -0.93 -25.85
N SER A 602 -0.69 -0.94 -25.89
CA SER A 602 0.18 -0.32 -24.90
C SER A 602 0.50 1.12 -25.31
N LEU A 603 0.08 2.09 -24.52
CA LEU A 603 0.47 3.48 -24.72
C LEU A 603 1.93 3.64 -24.21
N VAL A 604 2.80 4.21 -25.05
CA VAL A 604 4.24 4.30 -24.79
C VAL A 604 4.57 5.56 -23.97
N ASN A 605 3.97 6.68 -24.34
CA ASN A 605 4.28 8.00 -23.79
C ASN A 605 3.42 8.37 -22.58
N ILE A 606 2.31 7.66 -22.37
CA ILE A 606 1.36 7.95 -21.29
C ILE A 606 0.75 6.65 -20.76
N THR A 607 0.56 6.55 -19.45
CA THR A 607 -0.15 5.40 -18.91
C THR A 607 -1.63 5.42 -19.28
N ARG A 608 -2.24 4.24 -19.41
CA ARG A 608 -3.68 4.12 -19.73
C ARG A 608 -4.56 4.86 -18.71
N ASP A 609 -4.20 4.81 -17.44
CA ASP A 609 -4.95 5.49 -16.37
C ASP A 609 -4.82 7.01 -16.51
N LYS A 610 -3.61 7.50 -16.83
CA LYS A 610 -3.38 8.93 -17.08
C LYS A 610 -4.11 9.40 -18.33
N ALA A 611 -4.08 8.62 -19.41
CA ALA A 611 -4.85 8.90 -20.63
C ALA A 611 -6.36 8.93 -20.33
N SER A 612 -6.86 7.98 -19.52
CA SER A 612 -8.27 7.96 -19.09
C SER A 612 -8.62 9.20 -18.27
N GLU A 613 -7.77 9.56 -17.32
CA GLU A 613 -7.95 10.76 -16.49
C GLU A 613 -7.98 12.04 -17.31
N ILE A 614 -7.09 12.15 -18.31
CA ILE A 614 -7.03 13.31 -19.22
C ILE A 614 -8.28 13.36 -20.10
N ILE A 615 -8.69 12.24 -20.73
CA ILE A 615 -9.93 12.17 -21.52
C ILE A 615 -11.12 12.62 -20.68
N GLU A 616 -11.24 12.10 -19.45
CA GLU A 616 -12.33 12.48 -18.56
C GLU A 616 -12.26 13.95 -18.11
N SER A 617 -11.05 14.47 -17.99
CA SER A 617 -10.83 15.89 -17.64
C SER A 617 -11.20 16.83 -18.77
N LEU A 618 -10.98 16.38 -20.00
CA LEU A 618 -11.36 17.10 -21.23
C LEU A 618 -12.86 16.96 -21.56
N GLY A 619 -13.66 16.28 -20.70
CA GLY A 619 -15.11 16.13 -20.86
C GLY A 619 -15.56 14.86 -21.58
N GLY A 620 -14.62 13.93 -21.89
CA GLY A 620 -14.91 12.63 -22.48
C GLY A 620 -15.30 11.57 -21.43
N LYS A 621 -15.71 10.39 -21.90
CA LYS A 621 -15.95 9.19 -21.09
C LYS A 621 -15.07 8.05 -21.56
N VAL A 622 -14.48 7.28 -20.67
CA VAL A 622 -13.69 6.10 -21.03
C VAL A 622 -14.49 4.83 -20.77
N SER A 623 -14.53 3.93 -21.77
CA SER A 623 -15.19 2.63 -21.68
C SER A 623 -14.17 1.49 -21.80
N SER A 624 -14.43 0.40 -21.10
CA SER A 624 -13.61 -0.81 -21.17
C SER A 624 -13.82 -1.66 -22.42
N SER A 625 -14.89 -1.44 -23.18
CA SER A 625 -15.26 -2.25 -24.35
C SER A 625 -15.74 -1.38 -25.52
N VAL A 626 -15.44 -1.81 -26.75
CA VAL A 626 -15.91 -1.18 -27.99
C VAL A 626 -17.34 -1.59 -28.27
N SER A 627 -18.22 -0.61 -28.55
CA SER A 627 -19.62 -0.81 -28.92
C SER A 627 -20.04 0.27 -29.91
N SER A 628 -21.27 0.18 -30.44
CA SER A 628 -21.86 1.22 -31.31
C SER A 628 -21.96 2.61 -30.66
N LYS A 629 -21.81 2.71 -29.35
CA LYS A 629 -21.76 3.97 -28.59
C LYS A 629 -20.36 4.54 -28.44
N THR A 630 -19.33 3.83 -28.89
CA THR A 630 -17.92 4.30 -28.83
C THR A 630 -17.70 5.35 -29.90
N SER A 631 -17.20 6.51 -29.53
CA SER A 631 -16.94 7.63 -30.43
C SER A 631 -15.56 7.59 -31.06
N VAL A 632 -14.54 7.16 -30.28
CA VAL A 632 -13.14 7.09 -30.69
C VAL A 632 -12.45 5.92 -29.99
N VAL A 633 -11.54 5.26 -30.70
CA VAL A 633 -10.63 4.28 -30.10
C VAL A 633 -9.22 4.82 -30.20
N VAL A 634 -8.57 5.02 -29.03
CA VAL A 634 -7.16 5.40 -28.94
C VAL A 634 -6.31 4.14 -28.94
N VAL A 635 -5.33 4.10 -29.82
CA VAL A 635 -4.56 2.90 -30.11
C VAL A 635 -3.08 3.17 -29.82
N GLY A 636 -2.52 2.37 -28.91
CA GLY A 636 -1.08 2.26 -28.69
C GLY A 636 -0.50 1.03 -29.40
N ASP A 637 0.73 0.69 -29.03
CA ASP A 637 1.45 -0.45 -29.59
C ASP A 637 0.74 -1.79 -29.34
N SER A 638 0.84 -2.70 -30.31
CA SER A 638 0.28 -4.05 -30.24
C SER A 638 -1.20 -4.07 -29.85
N PRO A 639 -2.08 -3.43 -30.64
CA PRO A 639 -3.51 -3.38 -30.34
C PRO A 639 -4.14 -4.76 -30.43
N GLY A 640 -5.03 -5.08 -29.48
CA GLY A 640 -5.76 -6.35 -29.42
C GLY A 640 -7.14 -6.27 -30.10
N SER A 641 -7.99 -7.26 -29.83
CA SER A 641 -9.32 -7.46 -30.45
C SER A 641 -10.26 -6.23 -30.42
N LYS A 642 -10.01 -5.25 -29.59
CA LYS A 642 -10.78 -3.97 -29.57
C LYS A 642 -10.50 -3.13 -30.80
N TYR A 643 -9.29 -3.16 -31.34
CA TYR A 643 -8.91 -2.51 -32.59
C TYR A 643 -9.67 -3.09 -33.78
N ASP A 644 -9.67 -4.42 -33.91
CA ASP A 644 -10.37 -5.12 -34.98
C ASP A 644 -11.88 -4.82 -34.93
N LYS A 645 -12.42 -4.78 -33.70
CA LYS A 645 -13.82 -4.45 -33.49
C LYS A 645 -14.14 -2.99 -33.83
N ALA A 646 -13.21 -2.06 -33.57
CA ALA A 646 -13.37 -0.66 -33.97
C ALA A 646 -13.40 -0.51 -35.49
N LEU A 647 -12.49 -1.18 -36.20
CA LEU A 647 -12.46 -1.22 -37.68
C LEU A 647 -13.77 -1.79 -38.24
N ALA A 648 -14.23 -2.92 -37.69
CA ALA A 648 -15.47 -3.57 -38.12
C ALA A 648 -16.72 -2.68 -37.94
N LEU A 649 -16.72 -1.81 -36.95
CA LEU A 649 -17.82 -0.87 -36.65
C LEU A 649 -17.63 0.52 -37.26
N GLY A 650 -16.53 0.76 -38.00
CA GLY A 650 -16.25 2.06 -38.63
C GLY A 650 -16.00 3.19 -37.62
N ILE A 651 -15.52 2.87 -36.42
CA ILE A 651 -15.26 3.85 -35.34
C ILE A 651 -13.94 4.56 -35.63
N PRO A 652 -13.87 5.90 -35.51
CA PRO A 652 -12.63 6.66 -35.62
C PRO A 652 -11.53 6.11 -34.67
N ILE A 653 -10.33 6.02 -35.23
CA ILE A 653 -9.15 5.54 -34.51
C ILE A 653 -8.14 6.68 -34.41
N TRP A 654 -7.68 6.99 -33.21
CA TRP A 654 -6.56 7.89 -33.00
C TRP A 654 -5.35 7.05 -32.58
N GLN A 655 -4.21 7.27 -33.22
CA GLN A 655 -2.93 6.76 -32.73
C GLN A 655 -2.52 7.54 -31.47
N GLU A 656 -1.64 6.97 -30.66
CA GLU A 656 -1.19 7.62 -29.41
C GLU A 656 -0.67 9.04 -29.65
N ASP A 657 0.15 9.25 -30.69
CA ASP A 657 0.70 10.55 -31.02
C ASP A 657 -0.40 11.56 -31.40
N GLU A 658 -1.38 11.14 -32.20
CA GLU A 658 -2.54 11.98 -32.53
C GLU A 658 -3.36 12.35 -31.27
N PHE A 659 -3.51 11.40 -30.37
CA PHE A 659 -4.19 11.63 -29.09
C PHE A 659 -3.42 12.64 -28.23
N LEU A 660 -2.10 12.53 -28.15
CA LEU A 660 -1.25 13.46 -27.40
C LEU A 660 -1.27 14.86 -28.01
N ASP A 661 -1.17 14.98 -29.33
CA ASP A 661 -1.31 16.27 -30.04
C ASP A 661 -2.64 16.97 -29.73
N LYS A 662 -3.75 16.20 -29.65
CA LYS A 662 -5.08 16.73 -29.32
C LYS A 662 -5.24 17.10 -27.84
N ILE A 663 -4.42 16.57 -26.98
CA ILE A 663 -4.35 16.96 -25.57
C ILE A 663 -3.62 18.29 -25.44
N GLU A 664 -2.50 18.47 -26.14
CA GLU A 664 -1.64 19.66 -26.00
C GLU A 664 -2.19 20.88 -26.72
N ASN A 665 -2.83 20.72 -27.90
CA ASN A 665 -3.47 21.79 -28.68
C ASN A 665 -4.92 22.04 -28.26
#